data_465dc0f54d21a5cff894bfde82fc06f0
#
_entry.id   465dc0f54d21a5cff894bfde82fc06f0
#
_cell.length_a   1.000
_cell.length_b   1.000
_cell.length_c   1.000
_cell.angle_alpha   90.00
_cell.angle_beta   90.00
_cell.angle_gamma   90.00
#
_symmetry.space_group_name_H-M   'P 1'
#
loop_
_entity.id
_entity.type
_entity.pdbx_description
1 polymer ?
#
loop_
_entity_poly.entity_id
_entity_poly.type
_entity_poly.pdbx_seq_one_letter_code
_entity_poly.pdbx_strand_id
1 'polypeptide(L)'
;MVKKVFSFVWLITMAGTAAAEEAPDTIGRELDEVVVSGTAARQRLGDVRPGTERLELSTLKQLPSFGGENDIIRSLTLLPGVRSEGDGGGGFEVRGGSASQNLVLVDGITLYNPAHVMGIFSTFNDDALSSATLFKGAVPAMYGGASSSVLATQLAPGDMESYHGSFTVGLLAAKLKAEGPVVKDKLSFAVAARRSYVDAFLKMIPQYRSTVMNFYDVTARLRFIPSERNIVDGTFFISHDNMAVGNLMGMYWGNIGGSLNWLARSSDSFSVTSTLALTHFEPKMEMDIMDDDQVMRTYIHNYSLNERFRLALTDDHGLELGLRSELLRVRSAEWAQGASFEREIRSLWQNALWADYAGRFGEHFDVDLGVRLSVATVPTGRHFHDFHSNEGLQADFSGKTYFDVEPRAALKYALTSLHSIKAGVGMSTQNLHAIRSGMTSFPFDRYALTSASVKPEKSLQYSLGYAGMTYDGGFDWSAEVYYRDIDNVYDFKDGRSTFSDIMLENIILGGRGRSYGLELMARKNIGRLTGWISYTLSHTQTKIAGINDGRWYDATNDRRHDVTVTAIYRLSDSWSFSGSWIYLSGQPLTAPDVKYEIAGETCYYYSRRNAYLTPSTHRLDLSATYTHTGARFTYQWSFGLYNAYCRYNPTVVYFEDDPSKPSGTRAVQQSMYGLIPSVSYTLKF
;
A
#
# COMPACT_ATOMS: atom_id res chain seq x y z
N MET A 1 14.57 37.05 13.13
CA MET A 1 13.34 36.34 12.71
C MET A 1 12.99 35.14 13.63
N VAL A 2 13.98 34.41 14.14
CA VAL A 2 13.81 33.27 15.05
C VAL A 2 13.11 33.63 16.39
N LYS A 3 13.34 34.85 16.93
CA LYS A 3 12.71 35.29 18.18
C LYS A 3 11.19 35.57 18.08
N LYS A 4 10.63 35.79 16.89
CA LYS A 4 9.18 36.04 16.72
C LYS A 4 8.36 34.76 16.55
N VAL A 5 8.96 33.65 16.15
CA VAL A 5 8.28 32.34 16.05
C VAL A 5 8.14 31.72 17.43
N PHE A 6 9.13 31.91 18.32
CA PHE A 6 9.04 31.43 19.70
C PHE A 6 8.01 32.20 20.55
N SER A 7 7.72 33.47 20.24
CA SER A 7 6.71 34.26 20.98
C SER A 7 5.27 33.83 20.67
N PHE A 8 4.99 33.19 19.54
CA PHE A 8 3.66 32.71 19.19
C PHE A 8 3.30 31.38 19.90
N VAL A 9 4.32 30.57 20.16
CA VAL A 9 4.14 29.31 20.91
C VAL A 9 3.91 29.56 22.41
N TRP A 10 4.45 30.66 22.96
CA TRP A 10 4.32 31.01 24.39
C TRP A 10 2.95 31.58 24.75
N LEU A 11 2.17 32.10 23.80
CA LEU A 11 0.84 32.67 24.08
C LEU A 11 -0.27 31.62 24.20
N ILE A 12 -0.02 30.38 23.77
CA ILE A 12 -1.02 29.28 23.86
C ILE A 12 -0.88 28.49 25.19
N THR A 13 0.24 28.63 25.91
CA THR A 13 0.53 27.86 27.12
C THR A 13 0.06 28.51 28.43
N MET A 14 -0.51 29.71 28.40
CA MET A 14 -0.91 30.46 29.63
C MET A 14 -2.41 30.46 29.95
N ALA A 15 -3.23 29.66 29.32
CA ALA A 15 -4.66 29.57 29.63
C ALA A 15 -5.03 28.13 30.06
N GLY A 16 -4.68 27.77 31.29
CA GLY A 16 -5.11 26.47 31.79
C GLY A 16 -4.54 26.03 33.12
N THR A 17 -4.65 26.88 34.16
CA THR A 17 -4.51 26.39 35.53
C THR A 17 -5.78 26.76 36.28
N ALA A 18 -6.71 25.83 36.41
CA ALA A 18 -7.62 25.65 37.56
C ALA A 18 -8.61 24.51 37.28
N ALA A 19 -8.60 23.56 38.11
CA ALA A 19 -9.64 22.74 38.70
C ALA A 19 -9.18 21.29 38.76
N ALA A 20 -8.91 20.84 39.95
CA ALA A 20 -8.82 19.42 40.27
C ALA A 20 -10.25 18.87 40.19
N GLU A 21 -10.47 17.94 39.26
CA GLU A 21 -11.72 17.20 39.15
C GLU A 21 -11.43 15.72 39.40
N GLU A 22 -12.33 15.06 40.06
CA GLU A 22 -12.23 13.69 40.55
C GLU A 22 -11.72 12.71 39.45
N ALA A 23 -10.86 11.80 39.88
CA ALA A 23 -10.34 10.77 39.01
C ALA A 23 -11.46 9.91 38.39
N PRO A 24 -11.58 9.80 37.08
CA PRO A 24 -12.56 8.92 36.46
C PRO A 24 -12.25 7.48 36.84
N ASP A 25 -13.30 6.73 37.10
CA ASP A 25 -13.33 5.34 37.52
C ASP A 25 -12.42 4.46 36.62
N THR A 26 -11.22 4.13 37.10
CA THR A 26 -10.22 3.33 36.37
C THR A 26 -10.72 1.92 36.02
N ILE A 27 -11.69 1.41 36.79
CA ILE A 27 -12.29 0.09 36.59
C ILE A 27 -13.17 0.08 35.35
N GLY A 28 -13.94 1.13 35.09
CA GLY A 28 -14.77 1.24 33.87
C GLY A 28 -13.93 1.27 32.60
N ARG A 29 -12.82 2.01 32.59
CA ARG A 29 -11.90 2.08 31.43
C ARG A 29 -11.17 0.77 31.14
N GLU A 30 -10.72 0.05 32.19
CA GLU A 30 -10.10 -1.27 32.01
C GLU A 30 -11.11 -2.29 31.44
N LEU A 31 -12.39 -2.23 31.85
CA LEU A 31 -13.45 -3.09 31.31
C LEU A 31 -13.76 -2.79 29.86
N ASP A 32 -13.84 -1.51 29.45
CA ASP A 32 -14.08 -1.11 28.06
C ASP A 32 -12.91 -1.54 27.14
N GLU A 33 -11.67 -1.43 27.58
CA GLU A 33 -10.48 -1.85 26.83
C GLU A 33 -10.44 -3.37 26.67
N VAL A 34 -10.73 -4.13 27.71
CA VAL A 34 -10.83 -5.60 27.66
C VAL A 34 -11.89 -6.04 26.69
N VAL A 35 -13.07 -5.40 26.69
CA VAL A 35 -14.18 -5.71 25.79
C VAL A 35 -13.78 -5.44 24.33
N VAL A 36 -13.20 -4.28 24.02
CA VAL A 36 -12.81 -3.92 22.63
C VAL A 36 -11.71 -4.85 22.12
N SER A 37 -10.66 -5.09 22.89
CA SER A 37 -9.54 -5.95 22.48
C SER A 37 -9.94 -7.42 22.36
N GLY A 38 -10.77 -7.91 23.27
CA GLY A 38 -11.34 -9.28 23.19
C GLY A 38 -12.25 -9.46 21.99
N THR A 39 -12.99 -8.41 21.59
CA THR A 39 -13.82 -8.42 20.39
C THR A 39 -12.99 -8.53 19.12
N ALA A 40 -11.90 -7.77 19.01
CA ALA A 40 -11.00 -7.82 17.85
C ALA A 40 -10.31 -9.18 17.70
N ALA A 41 -9.84 -9.81 18.79
CA ALA A 41 -9.29 -11.17 18.76
C ALA A 41 -10.33 -12.20 18.29
N ARG A 42 -11.57 -12.12 18.82
CA ARG A 42 -12.69 -12.98 18.39
C ARG A 42 -13.06 -12.77 16.92
N GLN A 43 -13.03 -11.52 16.43
CA GLN A 43 -13.27 -11.20 15.04
C GLN A 43 -12.21 -11.83 14.13
N ARG A 44 -10.92 -11.71 14.47
CA ARG A 44 -9.83 -12.36 13.72
C ARG A 44 -9.98 -13.89 13.72
N LEU A 45 -10.34 -14.51 14.84
CA LEU A 45 -10.63 -15.94 14.92
C LEU A 45 -11.84 -16.31 14.06
N GLY A 46 -12.88 -15.47 14.05
CA GLY A 46 -14.15 -15.63 13.33
C GLY A 46 -14.03 -15.48 11.81
N ASP A 47 -13.05 -14.74 11.30
CA ASP A 47 -12.87 -14.58 9.85
C ASP A 47 -12.67 -15.94 9.17
N VAL A 48 -13.45 -16.23 8.11
CA VAL A 48 -13.40 -17.51 7.37
C VAL A 48 -12.16 -17.55 6.46
N ARG A 49 -11.85 -16.43 5.80
CA ARG A 49 -10.75 -16.33 4.83
C ARG A 49 -9.40 -16.25 5.54
N PRO A 50 -8.45 -17.19 5.27
CA PRO A 50 -7.07 -17.05 5.74
C PRO A 50 -6.43 -15.81 5.13
N GLY A 51 -5.47 -15.20 5.84
CA GLY A 51 -4.76 -14.00 5.37
C GLY A 51 -5.60 -12.73 5.35
N THR A 52 -6.75 -12.66 6.01
CA THR A 52 -7.52 -11.42 6.20
C THR A 52 -7.02 -10.69 7.44
N GLU A 53 -6.57 -9.45 7.26
CA GLU A 53 -6.11 -8.57 8.36
C GLU A 53 -6.95 -7.30 8.40
N ARG A 54 -7.69 -7.11 9.49
CA ARG A 54 -8.42 -5.87 9.77
C ARG A 54 -7.57 -5.01 10.68
N LEU A 55 -7.23 -3.82 10.22
CA LEU A 55 -6.37 -2.91 10.95
C LEU A 55 -7.16 -2.14 12.00
N GLU A 56 -6.71 -2.23 13.24
CA GLU A 56 -7.24 -1.42 14.33
C GLU A 56 -6.59 -0.03 14.29
N LEU A 57 -7.30 0.96 13.77
CA LEU A 57 -6.77 2.32 13.59
C LEU A 57 -6.34 2.98 14.91
N SER A 58 -6.97 2.65 16.02
CA SER A 58 -6.58 3.10 17.36
C SER A 58 -5.19 2.58 17.77
N THR A 59 -4.89 1.32 17.45
CA THR A 59 -3.57 0.71 17.69
C THR A 59 -2.52 1.32 16.76
N LEU A 60 -2.86 1.60 15.48
CA LEU A 60 -1.93 2.21 14.53
C LEU A 60 -1.45 3.59 14.99
N LYS A 61 -2.33 4.39 15.62
CA LYS A 61 -2.00 5.72 16.16
C LYS A 61 -1.04 5.68 17.36
N GLN A 62 -0.82 4.51 17.95
CA GLN A 62 0.13 4.31 19.06
C GLN A 62 1.49 3.80 18.61
N LEU A 63 1.65 3.41 17.33
CA LEU A 63 2.92 2.92 16.78
C LEU A 63 3.94 4.05 16.63
N PRO A 64 5.25 3.73 16.54
CA PRO A 64 6.26 4.72 16.25
C PRO A 64 5.99 5.44 14.93
N SER A 65 5.94 6.78 15.00
CA SER A 65 5.72 7.65 13.85
C SER A 65 7.02 7.97 13.12
N PHE A 66 6.93 8.26 11.83
CA PHE A 66 8.03 8.79 11.03
C PHE A 66 7.79 10.27 10.76
N GLY A 67 8.74 11.13 11.13
CA GLY A 67 8.58 12.58 10.95
C GLY A 67 7.41 13.20 11.73
N GLY A 68 6.85 12.47 12.72
CA GLY A 68 5.66 12.88 13.45
C GLY A 68 4.33 12.44 12.82
N GLU A 69 4.38 11.61 11.77
CA GLU A 69 3.22 11.10 11.05
C GLU A 69 3.04 9.59 11.27
N ASN A 70 1.81 9.17 11.56
CA ASN A 70 1.43 7.76 11.52
C ASN A 70 1.08 7.37 10.09
N ASP A 71 1.46 6.17 9.68
CA ASP A 71 1.32 5.72 8.31
C ASP A 71 0.73 4.31 8.23
N ILE A 72 -0.39 4.17 7.50
CA ILE A 72 -1.10 2.89 7.38
C ILE A 72 -0.28 1.86 6.61
N ILE A 73 0.40 2.25 5.51
CA ILE A 73 1.20 1.32 4.71
C ILE A 73 2.40 0.83 5.53
N ARG A 74 3.09 1.73 6.24
CA ARG A 74 4.16 1.32 7.16
C ARG A 74 3.66 0.37 8.25
N SER A 75 2.48 0.62 8.79
CA SER A 75 1.89 -0.26 9.80
C SER A 75 1.54 -1.64 9.25
N LEU A 76 1.09 -1.72 7.98
CA LEU A 76 0.89 -2.99 7.29
C LEU A 76 2.17 -3.81 7.19
N THR A 77 3.32 -3.17 7.00
CA THR A 77 4.62 -3.87 6.90
C THR A 77 5.11 -4.46 8.22
N LEU A 78 4.41 -4.23 9.33
CA LEU A 78 4.66 -4.89 10.61
C LEU A 78 3.90 -6.22 10.76
N LEU A 79 3.06 -6.59 9.77
CA LEU A 79 2.27 -7.81 9.74
C LEU A 79 3.00 -8.94 8.97
N PRO A 80 2.79 -10.21 9.31
CA PRO A 80 3.45 -11.30 8.60
C PRO A 80 3.00 -11.37 7.14
N GLY A 81 3.95 -11.67 6.25
CA GLY A 81 3.72 -11.76 4.81
C GLY A 81 3.55 -10.42 4.09
N VAL A 82 3.73 -9.29 4.78
CA VAL A 82 3.66 -7.93 4.22
C VAL A 82 5.00 -7.22 4.45
N ARG A 83 5.57 -6.63 3.42
CA ARG A 83 6.89 -5.99 3.47
C ARG A 83 6.86 -4.62 2.81
N SER A 84 7.76 -3.75 3.26
CA SER A 84 8.14 -2.57 2.52
C SER A 84 9.06 -2.95 1.36
N GLU A 85 8.96 -2.26 0.25
CA GLU A 85 9.92 -2.34 -0.87
C GLU A 85 11.33 -1.84 -0.48
N GLY A 86 11.52 -1.39 0.75
CA GLY A 86 12.75 -0.79 1.27
C GLY A 86 12.62 0.73 1.43
N ASP A 87 13.70 1.36 1.93
CA ASP A 87 13.77 2.82 2.01
C ASP A 87 13.77 3.41 0.59
N GLY A 88 12.80 4.27 0.28
CA GLY A 88 12.61 4.84 -1.06
C GLY A 88 11.65 4.06 -1.97
N GLY A 89 11.04 2.97 -1.50
CA GLY A 89 9.99 2.25 -2.21
C GLY A 89 8.59 2.77 -1.87
N GLY A 90 7.76 2.99 -2.91
CA GLY A 90 6.44 3.64 -2.76
C GLY A 90 5.28 2.73 -2.38
N GLY A 91 5.52 1.43 -2.18
CA GLY A 91 4.47 0.44 -1.99
C GLY A 91 4.76 -0.57 -0.89
N PHE A 92 3.93 -1.58 -0.87
CA PHE A 92 4.09 -2.76 -0.02
C PHE A 92 3.99 -4.03 -0.86
N GLU A 93 4.70 -5.05 -0.46
CA GLU A 93 4.75 -6.37 -1.09
C GLU A 93 4.00 -7.37 -0.23
N VAL A 94 3.21 -8.24 -0.85
CA VAL A 94 2.43 -9.25 -0.13
C VAL A 94 2.73 -10.63 -0.69
N ARG A 95 3.22 -11.56 0.16
CA ARG A 95 3.47 -12.96 -0.20
C ARG A 95 4.26 -13.12 -1.51
N GLY A 96 5.32 -12.34 -1.66
CA GLY A 96 6.17 -12.33 -2.84
C GLY A 96 5.53 -11.68 -4.09
N GLY A 97 4.39 -11.01 -3.94
CA GLY A 97 3.86 -10.13 -4.97
C GLY A 97 4.50 -8.75 -4.89
N SER A 98 4.73 -8.11 -6.03
CA SER A 98 5.22 -6.74 -6.10
C SER A 98 4.12 -5.73 -5.72
N ALA A 99 4.50 -4.49 -5.41
CA ALA A 99 3.52 -3.45 -5.06
C ALA A 99 2.48 -3.21 -6.16
N SER A 100 2.85 -3.35 -7.43
CA SER A 100 1.94 -3.20 -8.57
C SER A 100 0.94 -4.34 -8.75
N GLN A 101 1.11 -5.44 -8.02
CA GLN A 101 0.18 -6.57 -7.98
C GLN A 101 -0.87 -6.43 -6.86
N ASN A 102 -0.86 -5.33 -6.11
CA ASN A 102 -1.84 -5.04 -5.06
C ASN A 102 -2.88 -4.05 -5.56
N LEU A 103 -4.15 -4.30 -5.24
CA LEU A 103 -5.23 -3.34 -5.45
C LEU A 103 -5.38 -2.50 -4.18
N VAL A 104 -5.25 -1.19 -4.31
CA VAL A 104 -5.41 -0.24 -3.20
C VAL A 104 -6.64 0.62 -3.46
N LEU A 105 -7.59 0.60 -2.52
CA LEU A 105 -8.90 1.25 -2.67
C LEU A 105 -9.19 2.19 -1.50
N VAL A 106 -9.75 3.36 -1.83
CA VAL A 106 -10.39 4.30 -0.87
C VAL A 106 -11.84 4.51 -1.30
N ASP A 107 -12.80 4.01 -0.54
CA ASP A 107 -14.24 4.10 -0.87
C ASP A 107 -14.58 3.70 -2.32
N GLY A 108 -13.87 2.71 -2.89
CA GLY A 108 -14.01 2.26 -4.29
C GLY A 108 -13.11 2.97 -5.31
N ILE A 109 -12.47 4.08 -4.96
CA ILE A 109 -11.46 4.78 -5.79
C ILE A 109 -10.19 3.93 -5.82
N THR A 110 -9.71 3.56 -7.00
CA THR A 110 -8.43 2.85 -7.16
C THR A 110 -7.27 3.84 -7.07
N LEU A 111 -6.31 3.60 -6.18
CA LEU A 111 -5.09 4.40 -6.08
C LEU A 111 -3.92 3.68 -6.74
N TYR A 112 -3.25 4.38 -7.65
CA TYR A 112 -2.00 3.97 -8.26
C TYR A 112 -0.85 4.66 -7.54
N ASN A 113 0.21 3.91 -7.16
CA ASN A 113 1.32 4.40 -6.35
C ASN A 113 0.84 5.23 -5.14
N PRO A 114 0.33 4.59 -4.07
CA PRO A 114 -0.26 5.27 -2.92
C PRO A 114 0.81 5.81 -1.95
N ALA A 115 1.84 6.49 -2.46
CA ALA A 115 2.98 6.96 -1.68
C ALA A 115 3.42 8.37 -2.04
N HIS A 116 3.84 9.11 -1.02
CA HIS A 116 4.49 10.41 -1.11
C HIS A 116 6.00 10.30 -0.93
N VAL A 117 6.74 11.22 -1.58
CA VAL A 117 8.20 11.39 -1.42
C VAL A 117 8.91 10.04 -1.52
N MET A 118 8.67 9.31 -2.61
CA MET A 118 9.27 7.99 -2.87
C MET A 118 9.14 7.02 -1.68
N GLY A 119 7.93 6.89 -1.12
CA GLY A 119 7.62 5.92 -0.07
C GLY A 119 7.97 6.34 1.36
N ILE A 120 8.33 7.60 1.58
CA ILE A 120 8.51 8.13 2.94
C ILE A 120 7.18 8.13 3.68
N PHE A 121 6.09 8.54 3.02
CA PHE A 121 4.74 8.56 3.56
C PHE A 121 3.77 7.89 2.60
N SER A 122 2.69 7.34 3.11
CA SER A 122 1.55 6.97 2.27
C SER A 122 0.69 8.18 1.94
N THR A 123 -0.12 8.06 0.89
CA THR A 123 -1.12 9.09 0.52
C THR A 123 -2.35 9.06 1.44
N PHE A 124 -2.38 8.18 2.42
CA PHE A 124 -3.47 8.08 3.40
C PHE A 124 -3.25 9.04 4.56
N ASN A 125 -4.26 9.87 4.82
CA ASN A 125 -4.35 10.59 6.08
C ASN A 125 -5.03 9.69 7.12
N ASP A 126 -4.29 9.28 8.15
CA ASP A 126 -4.76 8.36 9.19
C ASP A 126 -5.95 8.90 10.00
N ASP A 127 -6.11 10.23 10.07
CA ASP A 127 -7.25 10.87 10.73
C ASP A 127 -8.54 10.81 9.92
N ALA A 128 -8.43 10.61 8.59
CA ALA A 128 -9.57 10.49 7.69
C ALA A 128 -10.17 9.08 7.62
N LEU A 129 -9.42 8.05 8.01
CA LEU A 129 -9.85 6.67 7.85
C LEU A 129 -10.79 6.21 8.96
N SER A 130 -11.78 5.38 8.62
CA SER A 130 -12.64 4.64 9.56
C SER A 130 -12.32 3.15 9.59
N SER A 131 -11.87 2.57 8.48
CA SER A 131 -11.49 1.16 8.42
C SER A 131 -10.45 0.90 7.33
N ALA A 132 -9.68 -0.18 7.52
CA ALA A 132 -8.79 -0.72 6.52
C ALA A 132 -8.70 -2.23 6.68
N THR A 133 -8.89 -2.94 5.58
CA THR A 133 -8.81 -4.41 5.52
C THR A 133 -7.86 -4.82 4.42
N LEU A 134 -6.88 -5.65 4.76
CA LEU A 134 -5.96 -6.27 3.82
C LEU A 134 -6.35 -7.74 3.62
N PHE A 135 -6.56 -8.14 2.37
CA PHE A 135 -6.76 -9.52 1.96
C PHE A 135 -5.49 -10.02 1.27
N LYS A 136 -4.78 -11.00 1.88
CA LYS A 136 -3.51 -11.56 1.38
C LYS A 136 -3.69 -12.85 0.56
N GLY A 137 -4.90 -13.40 0.46
CA GLY A 137 -5.15 -14.72 -0.11
C GLY A 137 -6.50 -14.84 -0.79
N ALA A 138 -7.42 -15.65 -0.26
CA ALA A 138 -8.77 -15.84 -0.79
C ALA A 138 -9.59 -14.53 -0.75
N VAL A 139 -9.35 -13.66 -1.72
CA VAL A 139 -9.97 -12.34 -1.82
C VAL A 139 -11.44 -12.48 -2.20
N PRO A 140 -12.41 -11.71 -1.62
CA PRO A 140 -13.81 -11.71 -2.05
C PRO A 140 -13.98 -11.54 -3.56
N ALA A 141 -14.97 -12.22 -4.19
CA ALA A 141 -15.14 -12.21 -5.65
C ALA A 141 -15.53 -10.85 -6.22
N MET A 142 -16.00 -9.93 -5.39
CA MET A 142 -16.25 -8.54 -5.77
C MET A 142 -14.97 -7.81 -6.22
N TYR A 143 -13.81 -8.21 -5.71
CA TYR A 143 -12.52 -7.62 -6.07
C TYR A 143 -11.85 -8.40 -7.20
N GLY A 144 -11.27 -7.68 -8.16
CA GLY A 144 -10.51 -8.22 -9.27
C GLY A 144 -9.55 -7.19 -9.83
N GLY A 145 -8.68 -7.59 -10.76
CA GLY A 145 -7.72 -6.70 -11.40
C GLY A 145 -6.38 -6.59 -10.68
N ALA A 146 -6.16 -7.40 -9.64
CA ALA A 146 -4.87 -7.52 -8.95
C ALA A 146 -4.57 -9.00 -8.65
N SER A 147 -3.33 -9.39 -8.80
CA SER A 147 -2.89 -10.79 -8.70
C SER A 147 -2.33 -11.16 -7.33
N SER A 148 -2.08 -10.19 -6.42
CA SER A 148 -1.50 -10.44 -5.10
C SER A 148 -2.45 -10.19 -3.95
N SER A 149 -2.77 -8.94 -3.64
CA SER A 149 -3.57 -8.58 -2.47
C SER A 149 -4.53 -7.45 -2.75
N VAL A 150 -5.47 -7.22 -1.82
CA VAL A 150 -6.38 -6.07 -1.86
C VAL A 150 -6.33 -5.36 -0.52
N LEU A 151 -5.98 -4.07 -0.54
CA LEU A 151 -6.16 -3.16 0.58
C LEU A 151 -7.41 -2.31 0.34
N ALA A 152 -8.47 -2.61 1.05
CA ALA A 152 -9.72 -1.87 1.00
C ALA A 152 -9.81 -0.95 2.21
N THR A 153 -9.87 0.36 1.97
CA THR A 153 -10.00 1.39 3.01
C THR A 153 -11.29 2.17 2.86
N GLN A 154 -11.80 2.68 3.97
CA GLN A 154 -12.97 3.54 4.02
C GLN A 154 -12.66 4.81 4.79
N LEU A 155 -13.16 5.94 4.33
CA LEU A 155 -13.08 7.20 5.03
C LEU A 155 -14.16 7.29 6.13
N ALA A 156 -13.91 8.08 7.16
CA ALA A 156 -14.90 8.39 8.17
C ALA A 156 -16.07 9.19 7.54
N PRO A 157 -17.33 8.86 7.90
CA PRO A 157 -18.49 9.49 7.27
C PRO A 157 -18.79 10.91 7.78
N GLY A 158 -18.05 11.36 8.79
CA GLY A 158 -18.39 12.58 9.55
C GLY A 158 -19.47 12.34 10.60
N ASP A 159 -19.42 13.14 11.65
CA ASP A 159 -20.42 13.09 12.73
C ASP A 159 -21.72 13.74 12.27
N MET A 160 -22.88 13.16 12.65
CA MET A 160 -24.21 13.67 12.29
C MET A 160 -24.79 14.62 13.34
N GLU A 161 -24.20 14.70 14.53
CA GLU A 161 -24.75 15.41 15.69
C GLU A 161 -23.92 16.62 16.09
N SER A 162 -22.59 16.49 16.05
CA SER A 162 -21.65 17.47 16.59
C SER A 162 -20.47 17.73 15.66
N TYR A 163 -19.82 18.88 15.84
CA TYR A 163 -18.60 19.23 15.11
C TYR A 163 -17.38 18.78 15.88
N HIS A 164 -16.47 18.15 15.17
CA HIS A 164 -15.18 17.73 15.67
C HIS A 164 -14.07 18.16 14.74
N GLY A 165 -12.90 18.38 15.29
CA GLY A 165 -11.74 18.71 14.49
C GLY A 165 -10.44 18.31 15.16
N SER A 166 -9.41 18.20 14.35
CA SER A 166 -8.03 18.01 14.82
C SER A 166 -7.07 18.83 13.99
N PHE A 167 -6.04 19.34 14.65
CA PHE A 167 -4.93 20.02 14.01
C PHE A 167 -3.63 19.42 14.52
N THR A 168 -2.79 18.95 13.62
CA THR A 168 -1.48 18.35 13.95
C THR A 168 -0.38 19.12 13.23
N VAL A 169 0.68 19.47 13.97
CA VAL A 169 1.92 20.01 13.42
C VAL A 169 3.04 19.06 13.79
N GLY A 170 3.64 18.42 12.78
CA GLY A 170 4.82 17.58 12.92
C GLY A 170 6.09 18.30 12.47
N LEU A 171 7.22 17.61 12.50
CA LEU A 171 8.48 18.17 12.00
C LEU A 171 8.48 18.37 10.47
N LEU A 172 7.79 17.50 9.72
CA LEU A 172 7.85 17.46 8.26
C LEU A 172 6.55 17.89 7.57
N ALA A 173 5.40 17.76 8.26
CA ALA A 173 4.09 18.06 7.70
C ALA A 173 3.11 18.59 8.76
N ALA A 174 2.05 19.24 8.29
CA ALA A 174 0.89 19.61 9.09
C ALA A 174 -0.38 18.96 8.53
N LYS A 175 -1.31 18.59 9.45
CA LYS A 175 -2.60 17.98 9.13
C LYS A 175 -3.72 18.80 9.75
N LEU A 176 -4.84 18.81 9.06
CA LEU A 176 -6.12 19.36 9.54
C LEU A 176 -7.22 18.35 9.23
N LYS A 177 -8.10 18.12 10.19
CA LYS A 177 -9.38 17.41 9.99
C LYS A 177 -10.51 18.26 10.56
N ALA A 178 -11.62 18.28 9.85
CA ALA A 178 -12.88 18.85 10.32
C ALA A 178 -14.04 17.94 9.88
N GLU A 179 -14.97 17.69 10.78
CA GLU A 179 -16.16 16.90 10.50
C GLU A 179 -17.35 17.41 11.31
N GLY A 180 -18.55 17.13 10.82
CA GLY A 180 -19.78 17.51 11.52
C GLY A 180 -21.01 17.50 10.62
N PRO A 181 -22.19 17.85 11.18
CA PRO A 181 -23.44 17.93 10.45
C PRO A 181 -23.51 19.17 9.56
N VAL A 182 -23.89 19.01 8.29
CA VAL A 182 -24.40 20.11 7.45
C VAL A 182 -25.90 20.28 7.73
N VAL A 183 -26.60 19.14 7.83
CA VAL A 183 -27.98 19.04 8.29
C VAL A 183 -28.03 17.91 9.30
N LYS A 184 -28.36 18.23 10.55
CA LYS A 184 -28.36 17.27 11.64
C LYS A 184 -29.19 16.02 11.27
N ASP A 185 -28.65 14.84 11.59
CA ASP A 185 -29.21 13.52 11.33
C ASP A 185 -29.43 13.16 9.85
N LYS A 186 -29.08 14.05 8.89
CA LYS A 186 -29.33 13.83 7.45
C LYS A 186 -28.11 13.99 6.56
N LEU A 187 -27.27 14.99 6.82
CA LEU A 187 -26.14 15.29 5.96
C LEU A 187 -24.94 15.68 6.83
N SER A 188 -23.88 14.88 6.76
CA SER A 188 -22.60 15.17 7.39
C SER A 188 -21.48 15.31 6.37
N PHE A 189 -20.41 15.98 6.82
CA PHE A 189 -19.17 16.07 6.06
C PHE A 189 -17.98 15.63 6.93
N ALA A 190 -16.95 15.12 6.28
CA ALA A 190 -15.62 14.96 6.84
C ALA A 190 -14.61 15.42 5.79
N VAL A 191 -13.69 16.30 6.18
CA VAL A 191 -12.60 16.79 5.34
C VAL A 191 -11.30 16.64 6.10
N ALA A 192 -10.29 16.08 5.48
CA ALA A 192 -8.94 16.03 6.01
C ALA A 192 -7.95 16.49 4.96
N ALA A 193 -6.98 17.28 5.37
CA ALA A 193 -5.93 17.79 4.51
C ALA A 193 -4.58 17.66 5.21
N ARG A 194 -3.54 17.35 4.42
CA ARG A 194 -2.17 17.30 4.90
C ARG A 194 -1.26 17.98 3.87
N ARG A 195 -0.24 18.70 4.35
CA ARG A 195 0.81 19.27 3.51
C ARG A 195 2.16 19.18 4.20
N SER A 196 3.18 18.74 3.45
CA SER A 196 4.56 18.80 3.90
C SER A 196 5.18 20.17 3.62
N TYR A 197 6.19 20.53 4.40
CA TYR A 197 6.96 21.77 4.26
C TYR A 197 8.47 21.53 4.36
N VAL A 198 8.92 20.37 3.93
CA VAL A 198 10.34 19.98 3.89
C VAL A 198 11.16 20.98 3.06
N ASP A 199 10.59 21.48 1.95
CA ASP A 199 11.18 22.48 1.09
C ASP A 199 11.52 23.80 1.83
N ALA A 200 10.74 24.17 2.85
CA ALA A 200 11.04 25.35 3.66
C ALA A 200 12.35 25.20 4.45
N PHE A 201 12.63 23.99 4.97
CA PHE A 201 13.89 23.68 5.65
C PHE A 201 15.06 23.57 4.66
N LEU A 202 14.84 22.92 3.50
CA LEU A 202 15.88 22.78 2.47
C LEU A 202 16.37 24.15 1.97
N LYS A 203 15.47 25.14 1.80
CA LYS A 203 15.82 26.52 1.41
C LYS A 203 16.71 27.25 2.42
N MET A 204 16.75 26.81 3.68
CA MET A 204 17.64 27.38 4.70
C MET A 204 19.09 26.89 4.55
N ILE A 205 19.30 25.79 3.84
CA ILE A 205 20.63 25.19 3.61
C ILE A 205 21.11 25.64 2.23
N PRO A 206 22.26 26.40 2.13
CA PRO A 206 22.69 27.01 0.87
C PRO A 206 22.77 26.05 -0.31
N GLN A 207 23.29 24.86 -0.11
CA GLN A 207 23.47 23.82 -1.14
C GLN A 207 22.15 23.19 -1.66
N TYR A 208 21.05 23.35 -0.92
CA TYR A 208 19.74 22.79 -1.29
C TYR A 208 18.68 23.85 -1.60
N ARG A 209 19.07 25.12 -1.76
CA ARG A 209 18.13 26.24 -1.99
C ARG A 209 17.29 26.08 -3.25
N SER A 210 17.85 25.44 -4.27
CA SER A 210 17.16 25.13 -5.54
C SER A 210 16.38 23.82 -5.50
N THR A 211 16.42 23.08 -4.37
CA THR A 211 15.66 21.83 -4.23
C THR A 211 14.26 22.13 -3.74
N VAL A 212 13.27 21.62 -4.48
CA VAL A 212 11.86 21.60 -4.08
C VAL A 212 11.51 20.17 -3.68
N MET A 213 10.88 20.02 -2.52
CA MET A 213 10.39 18.72 -2.05
C MET A 213 9.17 18.96 -1.17
N ASN A 214 7.99 18.78 -1.73
CA ASN A 214 6.75 18.90 -0.98
C ASN A 214 5.68 17.96 -1.53
N PHE A 215 4.72 17.65 -0.69
CA PHE A 215 3.51 16.93 -1.07
C PHE A 215 2.30 17.51 -0.35
N TYR A 216 1.13 17.21 -0.88
CA TYR A 216 -0.13 17.41 -0.18
C TYR A 216 -1.13 16.30 -0.53
N ASP A 217 -2.04 16.06 0.39
CA ASP A 217 -3.24 15.26 0.17
C ASP A 217 -4.46 15.93 0.79
N VAL A 218 -5.60 15.73 0.14
CA VAL A 218 -6.91 16.15 0.63
C VAL A 218 -7.91 15.03 0.38
N THR A 219 -8.66 14.70 1.42
CA THR A 219 -9.80 13.78 1.34
C THR A 219 -11.04 14.51 1.82
N ALA A 220 -12.15 14.29 1.14
CA ALA A 220 -13.44 14.80 1.58
C ALA A 220 -14.51 13.72 1.40
N ARG A 221 -15.39 13.58 2.37
CA ARG A 221 -16.57 12.72 2.29
C ARG A 221 -17.82 13.47 2.73
N LEU A 222 -18.88 13.31 1.94
CA LEU A 222 -20.22 13.77 2.26
C LEU A 222 -21.10 12.53 2.42
N ARG A 223 -21.80 12.41 3.53
CA ARG A 223 -22.80 11.37 3.75
C ARG A 223 -24.19 12.00 3.83
N PHE A 224 -25.08 11.55 2.95
CA PHE A 224 -26.47 11.95 2.93
C PHE A 224 -27.37 10.74 3.21
N ILE A 225 -28.25 10.88 4.20
CA ILE A 225 -29.23 9.87 4.63
C ILE A 225 -30.62 10.43 4.35
N PRO A 226 -31.13 10.31 3.10
CA PRO A 226 -32.48 10.80 2.74
C PRO A 226 -33.58 10.03 3.47
N SER A 227 -33.34 8.78 3.84
CA SER A 227 -34.23 7.93 4.62
C SER A 227 -33.44 6.82 5.31
N GLU A 228 -34.03 6.13 6.30
CA GLU A 228 -33.39 5.00 7.01
C GLU A 228 -32.94 3.85 6.08
N ARG A 229 -33.54 3.77 4.89
CA ARG A 229 -33.24 2.74 3.89
C ARG A 229 -32.26 3.17 2.81
N ASN A 230 -31.91 4.45 2.76
CA ASN A 230 -31.02 4.98 1.73
C ASN A 230 -29.88 5.76 2.34
N ILE A 231 -28.65 5.42 1.92
CA ILE A 231 -27.43 6.14 2.30
C ILE A 231 -26.68 6.46 1.00
N VAL A 232 -26.30 7.71 0.83
CA VAL A 232 -25.51 8.16 -0.31
C VAL A 232 -24.22 8.79 0.23
N ASP A 233 -23.08 8.24 -0.16
CA ASP A 233 -21.76 8.74 0.18
C ASP A 233 -21.07 9.27 -1.08
N GLY A 234 -20.66 10.55 -1.08
CA GLY A 234 -19.79 11.13 -2.08
C GLY A 234 -18.38 11.29 -1.50
N THR A 235 -17.37 10.76 -2.18
CA THR A 235 -15.97 10.83 -1.74
C THR A 235 -15.12 11.53 -2.79
N PHE A 236 -14.23 12.41 -2.34
CA PHE A 236 -13.18 13.05 -3.14
C PHE A 236 -11.81 12.76 -2.52
N PHE A 237 -10.84 12.50 -3.38
CA PHE A 237 -9.45 12.23 -3.01
C PHE A 237 -8.50 12.93 -3.97
N ILE A 238 -7.50 13.61 -3.44
CA ILE A 238 -6.36 14.13 -4.22
C ILE A 238 -5.07 13.95 -3.43
N SER A 239 -4.03 13.51 -4.12
CA SER A 239 -2.65 13.51 -3.64
C SER A 239 -1.75 14.11 -4.71
N HIS A 240 -0.68 14.80 -4.32
CA HIS A 240 0.27 15.37 -5.25
C HIS A 240 1.66 15.49 -4.61
N ASP A 241 2.68 15.13 -5.37
CA ASP A 241 4.08 15.26 -5.04
C ASP A 241 4.78 16.18 -6.03
N ASN A 242 5.70 16.98 -5.53
CA ASN A 242 6.58 17.83 -6.30
C ASN A 242 7.99 17.73 -5.75
N MET A 243 8.89 17.17 -6.56
CA MET A 243 10.31 17.06 -6.28
C MET A 243 11.11 17.65 -7.45
N ALA A 244 11.98 18.61 -7.19
CA ALA A 244 12.83 19.19 -8.22
C ALA A 244 14.20 19.58 -7.66
N VAL A 245 15.23 19.50 -8.51
CA VAL A 245 16.60 19.93 -8.19
C VAL A 245 17.04 20.94 -9.25
N GLY A 246 16.90 22.23 -8.90
CA GLY A 246 17.15 23.32 -9.83
C GLY A 246 16.30 23.19 -11.10
N ASN A 247 16.91 23.44 -12.25
CA ASN A 247 16.35 23.16 -13.57
C ASN A 247 16.78 21.80 -14.13
N LEU A 248 17.62 21.05 -13.39
CA LEU A 248 18.22 19.81 -13.88
C LEU A 248 17.21 18.68 -13.99
N MET A 249 16.33 18.55 -12.98
CA MET A 249 15.36 17.46 -12.91
C MET A 249 14.14 17.88 -12.09
N GLY A 250 12.95 17.62 -12.63
CA GLY A 250 11.66 17.73 -11.95
C GLY A 250 10.90 16.40 -11.98
N MET A 251 10.26 16.05 -10.88
CA MET A 251 9.44 14.84 -10.73
C MET A 251 8.13 15.21 -10.05
N TYR A 252 7.03 14.83 -10.68
CA TYR A 252 5.67 15.15 -10.23
C TYR A 252 4.83 13.88 -10.32
N TRP A 253 4.04 13.58 -9.31
CA TRP A 253 3.07 12.47 -9.37
C TRP A 253 1.93 12.69 -8.38
N GLY A 254 0.82 11.96 -8.58
CA GLY A 254 -0.30 11.99 -7.67
C GLY A 254 -1.53 11.35 -8.27
N ASN A 255 -2.53 11.14 -7.41
CA ASN A 255 -3.83 10.63 -7.77
C ASN A 255 -4.89 11.71 -7.55
N ILE A 256 -5.85 11.79 -8.47
CA ILE A 256 -7.10 12.52 -8.29
C ILE A 256 -8.22 11.52 -8.50
N GLY A 257 -9.14 11.42 -7.55
CA GLY A 257 -10.25 10.47 -7.66
C GLY A 257 -11.52 10.96 -6.99
N GLY A 258 -12.63 10.35 -7.40
CA GLY A 258 -13.92 10.54 -6.79
C GLY A 258 -14.76 9.28 -6.85
N SER A 259 -15.64 9.09 -5.86
CA SER A 259 -16.64 8.03 -5.90
C SER A 259 -17.99 8.51 -5.39
N LEU A 260 -19.04 7.86 -5.90
CA LEU A 260 -20.40 7.96 -5.42
C LEU A 260 -20.86 6.56 -5.06
N ASN A 261 -21.20 6.35 -3.80
CA ASN A 261 -21.71 5.10 -3.27
C ASN A 261 -23.16 5.30 -2.81
N TRP A 262 -24.07 4.52 -3.35
CA TRP A 262 -25.46 4.51 -2.94
C TRP A 262 -25.85 3.14 -2.41
N LEU A 263 -26.17 3.06 -1.11
CA LEU A 263 -26.76 1.90 -0.46
C LEU A 263 -28.28 2.10 -0.39
N ALA A 264 -29.01 1.20 -1.04
CA ALA A 264 -30.47 1.10 -0.97
C ALA A 264 -30.86 -0.21 -0.31
N ARG A 265 -31.58 -0.14 0.82
CA ARG A 265 -32.14 -1.31 1.54
C ARG A 265 -33.61 -1.44 1.16
N SER A 266 -33.95 -2.47 0.39
CA SER A 266 -35.35 -2.76 0.04
C SER A 266 -36.08 -3.47 1.15
N SER A 267 -35.36 -4.37 1.88
CA SER A 267 -35.84 -5.08 3.06
C SER A 267 -34.66 -5.36 4.01
N ASP A 268 -34.92 -5.97 5.15
CA ASP A 268 -33.87 -6.41 6.07
C ASP A 268 -32.97 -7.50 5.46
N SER A 269 -33.54 -8.29 4.54
CA SER A 269 -32.81 -9.36 3.84
C SER A 269 -32.22 -8.97 2.49
N PHE A 270 -32.59 -7.82 1.90
CA PHE A 270 -32.12 -7.43 0.57
C PHE A 270 -31.64 -5.97 0.50
N SER A 271 -30.43 -5.80 0.02
CA SER A 271 -29.85 -4.49 -0.26
C SER A 271 -29.08 -4.44 -1.56
N VAL A 272 -29.02 -3.26 -2.15
CA VAL A 272 -28.24 -2.95 -3.34
C VAL A 272 -27.22 -1.86 -2.99
N THR A 273 -25.99 -2.02 -3.44
CA THR A 273 -24.95 -0.98 -3.34
C THR A 273 -24.42 -0.70 -4.73
N SER A 274 -24.64 0.53 -5.20
CA SER A 274 -24.11 1.05 -6.47
C SER A 274 -22.90 1.93 -6.19
N THR A 275 -21.76 1.63 -6.79
CA THR A 275 -20.53 2.40 -6.66
C THR A 275 -20.06 2.87 -8.03
N LEU A 276 -20.03 4.17 -8.25
CA LEU A 276 -19.38 4.80 -9.39
C LEU A 276 -18.07 5.41 -8.90
N ALA A 277 -16.95 5.08 -9.53
CA ALA A 277 -15.65 5.66 -9.16
C ALA A 277 -14.85 6.05 -10.40
N LEU A 278 -14.04 7.08 -10.23
CA LEU A 278 -13.11 7.56 -11.23
C LEU A 278 -11.76 7.87 -10.59
N THR A 279 -10.68 7.61 -11.33
CA THR A 279 -9.31 7.92 -10.90
C THR A 279 -8.51 8.45 -12.08
N HIS A 280 -7.70 9.45 -11.83
CA HIS A 280 -6.63 9.93 -12.69
C HIS A 280 -5.31 9.87 -11.95
N PHE A 281 -4.30 9.21 -12.54
CA PHE A 281 -2.94 9.13 -12.04
C PHE A 281 -1.97 9.58 -13.14
N GLU A 282 -1.07 10.51 -12.81
CA GLU A 282 -0.17 11.12 -13.80
C GLU A 282 1.21 11.40 -13.19
N PRO A 283 2.15 10.44 -13.23
CA PRO A 283 3.55 10.72 -12.97
C PRO A 283 4.22 11.36 -14.19
N LYS A 284 5.02 12.41 -13.93
CA LYS A 284 5.78 13.18 -14.90
C LYS A 284 7.20 13.40 -14.40
N MET A 285 8.19 13.10 -15.23
CA MET A 285 9.60 13.45 -15.01
C MET A 285 10.06 14.37 -16.13
N GLU A 286 10.76 15.42 -15.75
CA GLU A 286 11.40 16.38 -16.65
C GLU A 286 12.90 16.39 -16.36
N MET A 287 13.72 16.34 -17.38
CA MET A 287 15.17 16.47 -17.26
C MET A 287 15.68 17.40 -18.35
N ASP A 288 16.52 18.35 -17.98
CA ASP A 288 17.27 19.19 -18.90
C ASP A 288 18.64 18.52 -19.14
N ILE A 289 18.83 17.95 -20.33
CA ILE A 289 20.06 17.29 -20.72
C ILE A 289 20.64 18.05 -21.90
N MET A 290 21.70 18.82 -21.68
CA MET A 290 22.42 19.60 -22.71
C MET A 290 21.51 20.57 -23.50
N ASP A 291 20.68 21.34 -22.79
CA ASP A 291 19.73 22.31 -23.37
C ASP A 291 18.60 21.63 -24.19
N ASP A 292 18.33 20.34 -23.96
CA ASP A 292 17.22 19.60 -24.54
C ASP A 292 16.28 19.06 -23.47
N ASP A 293 15.06 19.57 -23.42
CA ASP A 293 14.04 19.19 -22.46
C ASP A 293 13.55 17.76 -22.74
N GLN A 294 13.94 16.82 -21.89
CA GLN A 294 13.48 15.46 -21.93
C GLN A 294 12.29 15.28 -20.96
N VAL A 295 11.17 14.83 -21.46
CA VAL A 295 9.96 14.61 -20.67
C VAL A 295 9.54 13.15 -20.73
N MET A 296 9.36 12.53 -19.57
CA MET A 296 8.74 11.22 -19.44
C MET A 296 7.41 11.35 -18.69
N ARG A 297 6.31 10.87 -19.26
CA ARG A 297 4.97 11.03 -18.71
C ARG A 297 4.15 9.77 -18.87
N THR A 298 3.63 9.26 -17.76
CA THR A 298 2.59 8.22 -17.75
C THR A 298 1.22 8.85 -17.51
N TYR A 299 0.19 8.18 -17.98
CA TYR A 299 -1.18 8.64 -17.87
C TYR A 299 -2.10 7.42 -17.68
N ILE A 300 -2.86 7.40 -16.59
CA ILE A 300 -3.84 6.35 -16.30
C ILE A 300 -5.16 7.01 -15.90
N HIS A 301 -6.20 6.74 -16.69
CA HIS A 301 -7.59 6.99 -16.28
C HIS A 301 -8.29 5.67 -16.01
N ASN A 302 -9.01 5.62 -14.93
CA ASN A 302 -9.84 4.49 -14.53
C ASN A 302 -11.26 4.99 -14.24
N TYR A 303 -12.23 4.44 -14.95
CA TYR A 303 -13.65 4.67 -14.73
C TYR A 303 -14.30 3.33 -14.40
N SER A 304 -14.95 3.21 -13.25
CA SER A 304 -15.55 1.96 -12.82
C SER A 304 -16.96 2.14 -12.27
N LEU A 305 -17.82 1.21 -12.63
CA LEU A 305 -19.16 1.01 -12.07
C LEU A 305 -19.16 -0.37 -11.42
N ASN A 306 -19.62 -0.47 -10.18
CA ASN A 306 -19.76 -1.72 -9.45
C ASN A 306 -21.14 -1.77 -8.79
N GLU A 307 -21.93 -2.79 -9.15
CA GLU A 307 -23.23 -3.07 -8.56
C GLU A 307 -23.12 -4.32 -7.70
N ARG A 308 -23.61 -4.23 -6.46
CA ARG A 308 -23.63 -5.33 -5.50
C ARG A 308 -25.02 -5.53 -4.94
N PHE A 309 -25.54 -6.72 -5.10
CA PHE A 309 -26.81 -7.20 -4.57
C PHE A 309 -26.52 -8.15 -3.41
N ARG A 310 -26.96 -7.82 -2.22
CA ARG A 310 -26.81 -8.64 -1.03
C ARG A 310 -28.16 -9.23 -0.64
N LEU A 311 -28.19 -10.54 -0.49
CA LEU A 311 -29.37 -11.30 -0.07
C LEU A 311 -29.03 -12.13 1.18
N ALA A 312 -29.65 -11.83 2.31
CA ALA A 312 -29.64 -12.69 3.48
C ALA A 312 -30.71 -13.78 3.25
N LEU A 313 -30.24 -15.03 3.06
CA LEU A 313 -31.11 -16.19 2.84
C LEU A 313 -31.70 -16.69 4.18
N THR A 314 -30.83 -16.71 5.20
CA THR A 314 -31.14 -16.98 6.61
C THR A 314 -30.17 -16.17 7.47
N ASP A 315 -30.27 -16.31 8.79
CA ASP A 315 -29.31 -15.66 9.72
C ASP A 315 -27.86 -16.17 9.52
N ASP A 316 -27.72 -17.43 9.08
CA ASP A 316 -26.41 -18.08 8.88
C ASP A 316 -25.98 -18.18 7.42
N HIS A 317 -26.81 -17.81 6.45
CA HIS A 317 -26.54 -17.97 5.03
C HIS A 317 -26.79 -16.68 4.26
N GLY A 318 -25.79 -16.21 3.54
CA GLY A 318 -25.87 -15.02 2.69
C GLY A 318 -25.37 -15.28 1.28
N LEU A 319 -25.96 -14.57 0.32
CA LEU A 319 -25.52 -14.55 -1.07
C LEU A 319 -25.27 -13.11 -1.49
N GLU A 320 -24.12 -12.87 -2.06
CA GLU A 320 -23.80 -11.61 -2.74
C GLU A 320 -23.62 -11.89 -4.22
N LEU A 321 -24.26 -11.08 -5.06
CA LEU A 321 -24.12 -11.10 -6.51
C LEU A 321 -23.69 -9.72 -6.96
N GLY A 322 -22.98 -9.63 -8.07
CA GLY A 322 -22.69 -8.30 -8.59
C GLY A 322 -22.11 -8.29 -9.98
N LEU A 323 -22.00 -7.09 -10.50
CA LEU A 323 -21.34 -6.80 -11.76
C LEU A 323 -20.35 -5.65 -11.57
N ARG A 324 -19.23 -5.69 -12.31
CA ARG A 324 -18.28 -4.59 -12.40
C ARG A 324 -17.99 -4.32 -13.87
N SER A 325 -18.05 -3.05 -14.25
CA SER A 325 -17.58 -2.58 -15.55
C SER A 325 -16.50 -1.52 -15.32
N GLU A 326 -15.37 -1.66 -15.98
CA GLU A 326 -14.20 -0.79 -15.77
C GLU A 326 -13.54 -0.48 -17.12
N LEU A 327 -13.34 0.81 -17.38
CA LEU A 327 -12.61 1.31 -18.52
C LEU A 327 -11.28 1.90 -18.07
N LEU A 328 -10.19 1.24 -18.43
CA LEU A 328 -8.82 1.72 -18.27
C LEU A 328 -8.35 2.40 -19.54
N ARG A 329 -7.76 3.59 -19.42
CA ARG A 329 -7.08 4.30 -20.49
C ARG A 329 -5.67 4.64 -20.05
N VAL A 330 -4.68 4.08 -20.73
CA VAL A 330 -3.29 4.15 -20.31
C VAL A 330 -2.41 4.64 -21.44
N ARG A 331 -1.56 5.63 -21.16
CA ARG A 331 -0.37 5.97 -21.94
C ARG A 331 0.83 5.57 -21.10
N SER A 332 1.63 4.63 -21.56
CA SER A 332 2.88 4.24 -20.87
C SER A 332 3.93 5.32 -21.01
N ALA A 333 4.75 5.48 -19.97
CA ALA A 333 5.88 6.41 -19.98
C ALA A 333 6.89 6.07 -21.06
N GLU A 334 7.30 7.07 -21.80
CA GLU A 334 8.36 7.00 -22.80
C GLU A 334 9.07 8.36 -22.87
N TRP A 335 10.36 8.34 -23.13
CA TRP A 335 11.12 9.59 -23.33
C TRP A 335 10.74 10.24 -24.65
N ALA A 336 10.44 11.52 -24.62
CA ALA A 336 10.22 12.34 -25.79
C ALA A 336 11.38 13.36 -25.91
N GLN A 337 12.13 13.29 -27.00
CA GLN A 337 13.05 14.32 -27.43
C GLN A 337 12.29 15.36 -28.24
N GLY A 338 12.24 16.59 -27.77
CA GLY A 338 11.98 17.83 -28.54
C GLY A 338 10.70 17.96 -29.39
N ALA A 339 10.14 16.89 -29.88
CA ALA A 339 8.91 16.86 -30.66
C ALA A 339 7.92 15.86 -30.04
N SER A 340 6.73 16.32 -29.78
CA SER A 340 5.62 15.55 -29.29
C SER A 340 5.27 14.40 -30.25
N PHE A 341 5.89 13.24 -30.07
CA PHE A 341 5.27 12.01 -30.54
C PHE A 341 4.05 11.80 -29.65
N GLU A 342 2.87 12.13 -30.14
CA GLU A 342 1.62 11.75 -29.51
C GLU A 342 1.51 10.23 -29.56
N ARG A 343 1.94 9.59 -28.48
CA ARG A 343 1.83 8.14 -28.35
C ARG A 343 0.40 7.73 -28.03
N GLU A 344 0.02 6.59 -28.55
CA GLU A 344 -1.35 6.10 -28.47
C GLU A 344 -1.77 5.85 -27.01
N ILE A 345 -2.93 6.41 -26.64
CA ILE A 345 -3.63 6.04 -25.42
C ILE A 345 -4.29 4.69 -25.69
N ARG A 346 -3.83 3.66 -24.99
CA ARG A 346 -4.43 2.32 -25.06
C ARG A 346 -5.59 2.23 -24.10
N SER A 347 -6.63 1.56 -24.53
CA SER A 347 -7.84 1.34 -23.75
C SER A 347 -8.03 -0.14 -23.49
N LEU A 348 -8.53 -0.46 -22.31
CA LEU A 348 -8.96 -1.79 -21.92
C LEU A 348 -10.33 -1.69 -21.25
N TRP A 349 -11.30 -2.41 -21.77
CA TRP A 349 -12.61 -2.51 -21.13
C TRP A 349 -12.74 -3.85 -20.44
N GLN A 350 -12.87 -3.82 -19.11
CA GLN A 350 -13.01 -4.98 -18.26
C GLN A 350 -14.43 -5.05 -17.71
N ASN A 351 -15.08 -6.19 -17.90
CA ASN A 351 -16.39 -6.46 -17.37
C ASN A 351 -16.33 -7.75 -16.54
N ALA A 352 -17.04 -7.81 -15.44
CA ALA A 352 -17.11 -9.02 -14.64
C ALA A 352 -18.48 -9.19 -14.02
N LEU A 353 -18.93 -10.44 -13.97
CA LEU A 353 -20.02 -10.91 -13.13
C LEU A 353 -19.41 -11.74 -11.99
N TRP A 354 -19.93 -11.60 -10.81
CA TRP A 354 -19.41 -12.35 -9.66
C TRP A 354 -20.53 -12.76 -8.70
N ALA A 355 -20.27 -13.83 -7.96
CA ALA A 355 -21.13 -14.33 -6.89
C ALA A 355 -20.24 -14.77 -5.72
N ASP A 356 -20.64 -14.45 -4.51
CA ASP A 356 -20.06 -14.91 -3.24
C ASP A 356 -21.19 -15.47 -2.37
N TYR A 357 -21.04 -16.71 -1.91
CA TYR A 357 -21.90 -17.35 -0.94
C TYR A 357 -21.15 -17.51 0.37
N ALA A 358 -21.70 -17.02 1.47
CA ALA A 358 -21.20 -17.23 2.83
C ALA A 358 -22.23 -18.04 3.62
N GLY A 359 -21.79 -19.11 4.27
CA GLY A 359 -22.69 -19.99 5.03
C GLY A 359 -22.02 -20.59 6.24
N ARG A 360 -22.80 -20.71 7.33
CA ARG A 360 -22.44 -21.43 8.54
C ARG A 360 -23.22 -22.73 8.61
N PHE A 361 -22.52 -23.84 8.80
CA PHE A 361 -23.08 -25.17 8.88
C PHE A 361 -22.84 -25.75 10.28
N GLY A 362 -23.88 -25.71 11.12
CA GLY A 362 -23.75 -26.03 12.52
C GLY A 362 -22.86 -25.08 13.31
N GLU A 363 -22.25 -25.56 14.38
CA GLU A 363 -21.41 -24.72 15.28
C GLU A 363 -19.95 -24.64 14.84
N HIS A 364 -19.51 -25.49 13.92
CA HIS A 364 -18.09 -25.69 13.65
C HIS A 364 -17.63 -25.29 12.25
N PHE A 365 -18.51 -25.23 11.27
CA PHE A 365 -18.10 -25.16 9.88
C PHE A 365 -18.63 -23.91 9.19
N ASP A 366 -17.75 -22.99 8.86
CA ASP A 366 -18.03 -21.78 8.08
C ASP A 366 -17.40 -21.92 6.68
N VAL A 367 -18.17 -21.54 5.66
CA VAL A 367 -17.80 -21.66 4.24
C VAL A 367 -17.99 -20.30 3.55
N ASP A 368 -17.09 -20.00 2.64
CA ASP A 368 -17.18 -18.83 1.76
C ASP A 368 -16.77 -19.27 0.35
N LEU A 369 -17.70 -19.25 -0.59
CA LEU A 369 -17.50 -19.72 -1.96
C LEU A 369 -17.77 -18.58 -2.93
N GLY A 370 -16.78 -18.24 -3.74
CA GLY A 370 -16.86 -17.18 -4.72
C GLY A 370 -16.52 -17.64 -6.14
N VAL A 371 -17.12 -17.00 -7.11
CA VAL A 371 -16.75 -17.12 -8.51
C VAL A 371 -16.85 -15.74 -9.17
N ARG A 372 -15.86 -15.42 -9.98
CA ARG A 372 -15.85 -14.22 -10.81
C ARG A 372 -15.59 -14.63 -12.26
N LEU A 373 -16.43 -14.15 -13.15
CA LEU A 373 -16.32 -14.31 -14.60
C LEU A 373 -15.90 -12.97 -15.18
N SER A 374 -14.68 -12.90 -15.70
CA SER A 374 -14.09 -11.65 -16.18
C SER A 374 -13.90 -11.69 -17.70
N VAL A 375 -14.24 -10.59 -18.36
CA VAL A 375 -14.03 -10.36 -19.80
C VAL A 375 -13.22 -9.08 -19.95
N ALA A 376 -12.03 -9.19 -20.53
CA ALA A 376 -11.15 -8.08 -20.80
C ALA A 376 -11.01 -7.88 -22.31
N THR A 377 -11.48 -6.75 -22.84
CA THR A 377 -11.48 -6.44 -24.27
C THR A 377 -10.54 -5.28 -24.55
N VAL A 378 -9.55 -5.52 -25.38
CA VAL A 378 -8.62 -4.53 -25.92
C VAL A 378 -9.10 -4.21 -27.35
N PRO A 379 -9.49 -2.97 -27.68
CA PRO A 379 -9.81 -2.58 -29.05
C PRO A 379 -8.54 -2.59 -29.91
N THR A 380 -8.72 -2.66 -31.23
CA THR A 380 -7.62 -2.50 -32.17
C THR A 380 -6.99 -1.11 -32.02
N GLY A 381 -5.67 -1.09 -31.82
CA GLY A 381 -4.90 0.15 -31.70
C GLY A 381 -4.42 0.68 -33.06
N ARG A 382 -3.87 1.88 -33.06
CA ARG A 382 -3.20 2.45 -34.23
C ARG A 382 -1.75 1.93 -34.26
N HIS A 383 -1.20 1.67 -35.45
CA HIS A 383 0.17 1.25 -35.61
C HIS A 383 1.10 2.47 -35.61
N PHE A 384 2.00 2.53 -34.64
CA PHE A 384 3.16 3.39 -34.72
C PHE A 384 4.35 2.56 -35.22
N HIS A 385 5.02 2.98 -36.28
CA HIS A 385 6.24 2.35 -36.75
C HIS A 385 7.35 2.65 -35.74
N ASP A 386 7.78 1.63 -35.00
CA ASP A 386 9.00 1.69 -34.21
C ASP A 386 10.16 1.21 -35.10
N PHE A 387 11.06 2.13 -35.43
CA PHE A 387 12.20 1.88 -36.32
C PHE A 387 13.31 1.03 -35.65
N HIS A 388 13.19 0.67 -34.37
CA HIS A 388 14.33 0.16 -33.60
C HIS A 388 14.20 -1.29 -33.12
N SER A 389 13.16 -2.06 -33.44
CA SER A 389 13.00 -3.28 -32.67
C SER A 389 12.58 -4.54 -33.40
N ASN A 390 13.38 -5.56 -33.14
CA ASN A 390 13.02 -6.98 -33.16
C ASN A 390 13.33 -7.65 -31.81
N GLU A 391 13.34 -6.90 -30.72
CA GLU A 391 13.70 -7.38 -29.39
C GLU A 391 12.46 -7.46 -28.50
N GLY A 392 12.29 -8.56 -27.76
CA GLY A 392 11.16 -8.74 -26.84
C GLY A 392 9.95 -9.47 -27.44
N LEU A 393 8.73 -9.09 -27.02
CA LEU A 393 7.48 -9.79 -27.38
C LEU A 393 6.94 -9.47 -28.77
N GLN A 394 7.48 -8.52 -29.48
CA GLN A 394 6.92 -7.90 -30.69
C GLN A 394 5.52 -7.32 -30.45
N ALA A 395 5.41 -6.00 -30.50
CA ALA A 395 4.15 -5.31 -30.27
C ALA A 395 3.10 -5.69 -31.33
N ASP A 396 1.95 -6.16 -30.84
CA ASP A 396 0.78 -6.48 -31.66
C ASP A 396 -0.41 -5.62 -31.20
N PHE A 397 -0.91 -4.78 -32.08
CA PHE A 397 -2.00 -3.84 -31.85
C PHE A 397 -3.37 -4.36 -32.32
N SER A 398 -3.47 -5.62 -32.70
CA SER A 398 -4.74 -6.26 -33.03
C SER A 398 -5.67 -6.27 -31.82
N GLY A 399 -6.96 -6.12 -32.05
CA GLY A 399 -7.96 -6.23 -30.99
C GLY A 399 -7.98 -7.63 -30.40
N LYS A 400 -8.09 -7.73 -29.07
CA LYS A 400 -8.10 -9.00 -28.35
C LYS A 400 -9.10 -8.99 -27.21
N THR A 401 -9.81 -10.11 -27.04
CA THR A 401 -10.67 -10.35 -25.88
C THR A 401 -10.17 -11.57 -25.13
N TYR A 402 -10.06 -11.43 -23.82
CA TYR A 402 -9.72 -12.50 -22.88
C TYR A 402 -10.94 -12.80 -22.02
N PHE A 403 -11.12 -14.07 -21.74
CA PHE A 403 -12.18 -14.56 -20.84
C PHE A 403 -11.53 -15.38 -19.74
N ASP A 404 -11.81 -15.03 -18.47
CA ASP A 404 -11.24 -15.66 -17.30
C ASP A 404 -12.33 -16.06 -16.30
N VAL A 405 -12.17 -17.25 -15.72
CA VAL A 405 -12.96 -17.76 -14.60
C VAL A 405 -12.08 -17.78 -13.37
N GLU A 406 -12.47 -17.02 -12.35
CA GLU A 406 -11.70 -16.85 -11.12
C GLU A 406 -12.47 -17.49 -9.94
N PRO A 407 -12.33 -18.82 -9.70
CA PRO A 407 -12.94 -19.48 -8.55
C PRO A 407 -12.19 -19.10 -7.27
N ARG A 408 -12.93 -19.03 -6.18
CA ARG A 408 -12.42 -18.72 -4.83
C ARG A 408 -13.20 -19.52 -3.80
N ALA A 409 -12.51 -20.08 -2.82
CA ALA A 409 -13.14 -20.78 -1.71
C ALA A 409 -12.33 -20.54 -0.43
N ALA A 410 -13.03 -20.36 0.65
CA ALA A 410 -12.46 -20.35 1.98
C ALA A 410 -13.33 -21.20 2.92
N LEU A 411 -12.65 -21.92 3.79
CA LEU A 411 -13.26 -22.82 4.76
C LEU A 411 -12.66 -22.53 6.12
N LYS A 412 -13.48 -22.51 7.14
CA LYS A 412 -13.06 -22.47 8.54
C LYS A 412 -13.71 -23.60 9.29
N TYR A 413 -12.91 -24.35 10.03
CA TYR A 413 -13.39 -25.35 10.98
C TYR A 413 -13.01 -24.92 12.41
N ALA A 414 -14.01 -24.65 13.23
CA ALA A 414 -13.84 -24.33 14.64
C ALA A 414 -13.57 -25.62 15.42
N LEU A 415 -12.32 -25.83 15.84
CA LEU A 415 -11.95 -26.97 16.71
C LEU A 415 -12.57 -26.82 18.10
N THR A 416 -12.59 -25.60 18.58
CA THR A 416 -13.24 -25.14 19.81
C THR A 416 -13.71 -23.70 19.62
N SER A 417 -14.34 -23.10 20.61
CA SER A 417 -14.66 -21.67 20.62
C SER A 417 -13.44 -20.74 20.58
N LEU A 418 -12.23 -21.29 20.82
CA LEU A 418 -10.97 -20.53 20.93
C LEU A 418 -9.93 -20.93 19.86
N HIS A 419 -10.20 -21.96 19.05
CA HIS A 419 -9.25 -22.49 18.08
C HIS A 419 -9.93 -22.83 16.76
N SER A 420 -9.32 -22.47 15.65
CA SER A 420 -9.82 -22.77 14.31
C SER A 420 -8.71 -23.14 13.33
N ILE A 421 -9.07 -23.98 12.37
CA ILE A 421 -8.29 -24.25 11.16
C ILE A 421 -8.99 -23.54 10.00
N LYS A 422 -8.22 -22.92 9.13
CA LYS A 422 -8.72 -22.18 7.96
C LYS A 422 -7.99 -22.68 6.72
N ALA A 423 -8.72 -22.87 5.63
CA ALA A 423 -8.15 -23.18 4.33
C ALA A 423 -8.73 -22.22 3.28
N GLY A 424 -7.92 -21.86 2.29
CA GLY A 424 -8.35 -20.97 1.22
C GLY A 424 -7.67 -21.29 -0.08
N VAL A 425 -8.41 -21.11 -1.17
CA VAL A 425 -7.89 -21.11 -2.54
C VAL A 425 -8.52 -19.96 -3.29
N GLY A 426 -7.73 -19.27 -4.10
CA GLY A 426 -8.25 -18.17 -4.91
C GLY A 426 -7.46 -17.99 -6.19
N MET A 427 -8.18 -17.80 -7.28
CA MET A 427 -7.62 -17.39 -8.56
C MET A 427 -7.92 -15.90 -8.79
N SER A 428 -6.92 -15.17 -9.30
CA SER A 428 -7.04 -13.74 -9.61
C SER A 428 -6.33 -13.43 -10.92
N THR A 429 -6.86 -12.46 -11.66
CA THR A 429 -6.33 -12.01 -12.96
C THR A 429 -6.02 -10.52 -12.91
N GLN A 430 -4.87 -10.13 -13.47
CA GLN A 430 -4.44 -8.73 -13.57
C GLN A 430 -4.14 -8.36 -15.01
N ASN A 431 -4.61 -7.17 -15.43
CA ASN A 431 -4.51 -6.70 -16.82
C ASN A 431 -3.65 -5.43 -16.99
N LEU A 432 -3.29 -4.77 -15.91
CA LEU A 432 -2.36 -3.63 -15.91
C LEU A 432 -1.07 -4.05 -15.19
N HIS A 433 0.04 -4.04 -15.91
CA HIS A 433 1.34 -4.49 -15.42
C HIS A 433 2.26 -3.28 -15.27
N ALA A 434 2.76 -2.98 -14.08
CA ALA A 434 3.86 -2.04 -13.91
C ALA A 434 5.18 -2.82 -13.93
N ILE A 435 6.00 -2.55 -14.94
CA ILE A 435 7.28 -3.17 -15.17
C ILE A 435 8.36 -2.21 -14.69
N ARG A 436 9.21 -2.69 -13.79
CA ARG A 436 10.26 -1.88 -13.18
C ARG A 436 11.66 -2.41 -13.49
N SER A 437 12.62 -1.51 -13.44
CA SER A 437 14.03 -1.81 -13.54
C SER A 437 14.72 -1.33 -12.26
N GLY A 438 15.20 -2.26 -11.45
CA GLY A 438 15.90 -1.94 -10.20
C GLY A 438 15.23 -2.46 -8.95
N MET A 439 15.81 -2.12 -7.80
CA MET A 439 15.44 -2.66 -6.49
C MET A 439 14.25 -1.97 -5.84
N THR A 440 13.98 -0.72 -6.22
CA THR A 440 12.90 0.11 -5.65
C THR A 440 11.95 0.57 -6.73
N SER A 441 10.66 0.68 -6.40
CA SER A 441 9.68 1.30 -7.29
C SER A 441 9.79 2.82 -7.21
N PHE A 442 10.03 3.43 -8.35
CA PHE A 442 9.81 4.86 -8.51
C PHE A 442 8.40 5.10 -9.06
N PRO A 443 7.83 6.30 -8.90
CA PRO A 443 6.55 6.64 -9.52
C PRO A 443 6.56 6.53 -11.06
N PHE A 444 7.69 6.20 -11.67
CA PHE A 444 7.96 6.13 -13.10
C PHE A 444 8.09 4.70 -13.64
N ASP A 445 7.54 3.71 -12.96
CA ASP A 445 7.38 2.36 -13.54
C ASP A 445 6.68 2.45 -14.89
N ARG A 446 7.08 1.63 -15.85
CA ARG A 446 6.43 1.57 -17.16
C ARG A 446 5.23 0.65 -17.11
N TYR A 447 4.09 1.15 -17.58
CA TYR A 447 2.83 0.43 -17.53
C TYR A 447 2.49 -0.22 -18.86
N ALA A 448 2.34 -1.55 -18.87
CA ALA A 448 1.81 -2.32 -19.98
C ALA A 448 0.36 -2.73 -19.70
N LEU A 449 -0.55 -2.43 -20.63
CA LEU A 449 -1.87 -3.06 -20.65
C LEU A 449 -1.81 -4.43 -21.32
N THR A 450 -2.65 -5.34 -20.85
CA THR A 450 -2.97 -6.56 -21.59
C THR A 450 -3.30 -6.21 -23.04
N SER A 451 -2.72 -6.97 -23.98
CA SER A 451 -2.83 -6.79 -25.43
C SER A 451 -2.74 -8.15 -26.13
N ALA A 452 -2.63 -8.19 -27.45
CA ALA A 452 -2.35 -9.44 -28.14
C ALA A 452 -0.97 -10.01 -27.77
N SER A 453 0.03 -9.14 -27.47
CA SER A 453 1.39 -9.52 -27.06
C SER A 453 1.52 -9.76 -25.57
N VAL A 454 0.87 -8.94 -24.74
CA VAL A 454 0.94 -8.97 -23.27
C VAL A 454 -0.32 -9.64 -22.74
N LYS A 455 -0.20 -10.89 -22.30
CA LYS A 455 -1.32 -11.67 -21.76
C LYS A 455 -1.66 -11.22 -20.34
N PRO A 456 -2.92 -11.42 -19.87
CA PRO A 456 -3.26 -11.24 -18.46
C PRO A 456 -2.36 -12.06 -17.56
N GLU A 457 -1.87 -11.45 -16.48
CA GLU A 457 -1.21 -12.19 -15.40
C GLU A 457 -2.27 -12.94 -14.60
N LYS A 458 -2.02 -14.23 -14.31
CA LYS A 458 -2.92 -15.09 -13.54
C LYS A 458 -2.22 -15.64 -12.33
N SER A 459 -2.83 -15.52 -11.19
CA SER A 459 -2.31 -16.00 -9.91
C SER A 459 -3.28 -16.99 -9.30
N LEU A 460 -2.79 -18.17 -8.96
CA LEU A 460 -3.52 -19.17 -8.19
C LEU A 460 -2.81 -19.36 -6.85
N GLN A 461 -3.50 -19.07 -5.75
CA GLN A 461 -2.96 -19.14 -4.40
C GLN A 461 -3.73 -20.12 -3.54
N TYR A 462 -3.00 -20.91 -2.77
CA TYR A 462 -3.50 -21.80 -1.73
C TYR A 462 -2.98 -21.33 -0.37
N SER A 463 -3.80 -21.44 0.67
CA SER A 463 -3.46 -21.11 2.04
C SER A 463 -4.05 -22.12 3.01
N LEU A 464 -3.30 -22.48 4.04
CA LEU A 464 -3.75 -23.28 5.17
C LEU A 464 -3.26 -22.63 6.45
N GLY A 465 -4.15 -22.32 7.38
CA GLY A 465 -3.85 -21.61 8.60
C GLY A 465 -4.47 -22.26 9.83
N TYR A 466 -3.83 -22.04 10.96
CA TYR A 466 -4.36 -22.31 12.30
C TYR A 466 -4.38 -20.99 13.08
N ALA A 467 -5.46 -20.72 13.77
CA ALA A 467 -5.61 -19.56 14.64
C ALA A 467 -6.14 -19.98 16.02
N GLY A 468 -5.63 -19.30 17.04
CA GLY A 468 -6.05 -19.53 18.41
C GLY A 468 -6.04 -18.27 19.25
N MET A 469 -6.77 -18.28 20.37
CA MET A 469 -6.78 -17.19 21.34
C MET A 469 -7.03 -17.73 22.77
N THR A 470 -6.64 -16.94 23.77
CA THR A 470 -7.02 -17.19 25.16
C THR A 470 -8.48 -16.82 25.41
N TYR A 471 -9.10 -17.37 26.46
CA TYR A 471 -10.52 -17.18 26.78
C TYR A 471 -10.89 -15.70 27.00
N ASP A 472 -9.99 -14.94 27.64
CA ASP A 472 -10.13 -13.52 27.89
C ASP A 472 -9.79 -12.62 26.67
N GLY A 473 -9.30 -13.22 25.55
CA GLY A 473 -8.80 -12.49 24.39
C GLY A 473 -7.47 -11.79 24.63
N GLY A 474 -6.81 -12.03 25.76
CA GLY A 474 -5.56 -11.39 26.13
C GLY A 474 -4.38 -11.74 25.22
N PHE A 475 -4.41 -12.94 24.66
CA PHE A 475 -3.46 -13.38 23.64
C PHE A 475 -4.20 -13.99 22.46
N ASP A 476 -3.71 -13.73 21.26
CA ASP A 476 -4.07 -14.47 20.05
C ASP A 476 -2.83 -14.80 19.22
N TRP A 477 -2.90 -15.87 18.45
CA TRP A 477 -1.82 -16.34 17.59
C TRP A 477 -2.34 -16.97 16.31
N SER A 478 -1.50 -16.93 15.28
CA SER A 478 -1.78 -17.61 14.02
C SER A 478 -0.51 -18.19 13.42
N ALA A 479 -0.68 -19.28 12.69
CA ALA A 479 0.33 -19.88 11.82
C ALA A 479 -0.32 -20.18 10.48
N GLU A 480 0.25 -19.71 9.37
CA GLU A 480 -0.31 -19.89 8.04
C GLU A 480 0.80 -20.28 7.06
N VAL A 481 0.55 -21.29 6.23
CA VAL A 481 1.37 -21.64 5.08
C VAL A 481 0.64 -21.27 3.80
N TYR A 482 1.39 -20.80 2.80
CA TYR A 482 0.83 -20.47 1.49
C TYR A 482 1.73 -20.95 0.35
N TYR A 483 1.09 -21.21 -0.78
CA TYR A 483 1.73 -21.45 -2.07
C TYR A 483 0.98 -20.68 -3.15
N ARG A 484 1.71 -19.95 -3.99
CA ARG A 484 1.19 -19.14 -5.08
C ARG A 484 1.94 -19.47 -6.37
N ASP A 485 1.21 -19.80 -7.41
CA ASP A 485 1.69 -19.98 -8.79
C ASP A 485 1.19 -18.82 -9.65
N ILE A 486 2.07 -18.28 -10.51
CA ILE A 486 1.77 -17.09 -11.30
C ILE A 486 2.17 -17.34 -12.74
N ASP A 487 1.23 -17.19 -13.65
CA ASP A 487 1.47 -17.23 -15.09
C ASP A 487 1.52 -15.79 -15.65
N ASN A 488 2.36 -15.61 -16.68
CA ASN A 488 2.53 -14.34 -17.40
C ASN A 488 3.08 -13.21 -16.53
N VAL A 489 4.10 -13.49 -15.70
CA VAL A 489 4.91 -12.42 -15.09
C VAL A 489 5.82 -11.82 -16.17
N TYR A 490 6.06 -10.51 -16.08
CA TYR A 490 6.86 -9.80 -17.09
C TYR A 490 8.07 -9.14 -16.43
N ASP A 491 9.19 -9.14 -17.16
CA ASP A 491 10.43 -8.47 -16.78
C ASP A 491 11.16 -7.97 -18.01
N PHE A 492 12.05 -6.97 -17.86
CA PHE A 492 12.89 -6.48 -18.94
C PHE A 492 13.87 -7.54 -19.42
N LYS A 493 14.11 -7.57 -20.73
CA LYS A 493 15.23 -8.30 -21.30
C LYS A 493 16.55 -7.76 -20.73
N ASP A 494 17.57 -8.62 -20.62
CA ASP A 494 18.88 -8.21 -20.11
C ASP A 494 19.46 -7.04 -20.92
N GLY A 495 20.05 -6.08 -20.22
CA GLY A 495 20.57 -4.84 -20.79
C GLY A 495 19.51 -3.78 -21.14
N ARG A 496 18.23 -4.01 -20.81
CA ARG A 496 17.14 -3.02 -20.99
C ARG A 496 16.67 -2.50 -19.64
N SER A 497 16.09 -1.32 -19.64
CA SER A 497 15.64 -0.64 -18.44
C SER A 497 14.38 0.19 -18.67
N THR A 498 13.84 0.74 -17.60
CA THR A 498 12.74 1.71 -17.60
C THR A 498 13.03 2.95 -18.46
N PHE A 499 14.31 3.32 -18.61
CA PHE A 499 14.74 4.50 -19.38
C PHE A 499 15.01 4.21 -20.86
N SER A 500 14.60 3.05 -21.38
CA SER A 500 14.70 2.74 -22.80
C SER A 500 13.69 3.59 -23.60
N ASP A 501 14.11 4.08 -24.75
CA ASP A 501 13.29 4.79 -25.75
C ASP A 501 12.44 3.84 -26.62
N ILE A 502 12.67 2.52 -26.51
CA ILE A 502 11.98 1.49 -27.27
C ILE A 502 10.60 1.20 -26.66
N MET A 503 9.64 0.83 -27.50
CA MET A 503 8.31 0.38 -27.06
C MET A 503 8.43 -0.74 -26.02
N LEU A 504 7.64 -0.63 -24.93
CA LEU A 504 7.74 -1.52 -23.78
C LEU A 504 7.59 -2.99 -24.16
N GLU A 505 6.64 -3.33 -25.03
CA GLU A 505 6.37 -4.71 -25.46
C GLU A 505 7.57 -5.35 -26.18
N ASN A 506 8.39 -4.56 -26.84
CA ASN A 506 9.56 -5.04 -27.58
C ASN A 506 10.77 -5.34 -26.68
N ILE A 507 10.77 -4.87 -25.44
CA ILE A 507 11.90 -5.00 -24.50
C ILE A 507 11.56 -5.81 -23.25
N ILE A 508 10.33 -6.33 -23.12
CA ILE A 508 9.92 -7.20 -22.03
C ILE A 508 9.78 -8.65 -22.49
N LEU A 509 9.92 -9.54 -21.54
CA LEU A 509 9.75 -10.99 -21.70
C LEU A 509 8.74 -11.49 -20.69
N GLY A 510 7.94 -12.47 -21.08
CA GLY A 510 6.96 -13.10 -20.22
C GLY A 510 7.40 -14.47 -19.71
N GLY A 511 6.94 -14.85 -18.53
CA GLY A 511 7.28 -16.14 -17.93
C GLY A 511 6.36 -16.55 -16.81
N ARG A 512 6.87 -17.34 -15.88
CA ARG A 512 6.16 -17.85 -14.72
C ARG A 512 6.81 -17.37 -13.43
N GLY A 513 5.99 -17.18 -12.38
CA GLY A 513 6.42 -16.91 -11.02
C GLY A 513 5.91 -17.96 -10.05
N ARG A 514 6.58 -18.11 -8.91
CA ARG A 514 6.06 -18.88 -7.77
C ARG A 514 6.51 -18.24 -6.46
N SER A 515 5.66 -18.31 -5.45
CA SER A 515 6.00 -17.87 -4.10
C SER A 515 5.38 -18.81 -3.07
N TYR A 516 6.11 -19.13 -2.02
CA TYR A 516 5.61 -19.95 -0.92
C TYR A 516 6.25 -19.53 0.41
N GLY A 517 5.55 -19.76 1.51
CA GLY A 517 6.06 -19.36 2.80
C GLY A 517 5.23 -19.83 3.99
N LEU A 518 5.80 -19.56 5.17
CA LEU A 518 5.21 -19.74 6.48
C LEU A 518 5.12 -18.36 7.16
N GLU A 519 3.95 -18.02 7.63
CA GLU A 519 3.65 -16.80 8.40
C GLU A 519 3.29 -17.18 9.83
N LEU A 520 3.95 -16.60 10.82
CA LEU A 520 3.67 -16.78 12.25
C LEU A 520 3.36 -15.44 12.88
N MET A 521 2.38 -15.39 13.75
CA MET A 521 2.01 -14.20 14.52
C MET A 521 1.59 -14.58 15.94
N ALA A 522 2.04 -13.79 16.92
CA ALA A 522 1.54 -13.85 18.28
C ALA A 522 1.30 -12.40 18.77
N ARG A 523 0.11 -12.14 19.29
CA ARG A 523 -0.32 -10.82 19.81
C ARG A 523 -0.68 -10.92 21.28
N LYS A 524 -0.31 -9.89 22.03
CA LYS A 524 -0.78 -9.61 23.38
C LYS A 524 -1.65 -8.35 23.31
N ASN A 525 -2.93 -8.49 23.65
CA ASN A 525 -3.96 -7.46 23.42
C ASN A 525 -4.34 -6.68 24.68
N ILE A 526 -4.10 -7.20 25.88
CA ILE A 526 -4.63 -6.66 27.14
C ILE A 526 -3.48 -6.31 28.10
N GLY A 527 -3.72 -5.28 28.93
CA GLY A 527 -2.86 -4.80 29.98
C GLY A 527 -1.95 -3.65 29.56
N ARG A 528 -1.08 -3.20 30.45
CA ARG A 528 -0.20 -2.05 30.22
C ARG A 528 0.82 -2.28 29.09
N LEU A 529 1.22 -3.52 28.87
CA LEU A 529 2.10 -3.91 27.76
C LEU A 529 1.28 -4.71 26.75
N THR A 530 1.13 -4.18 25.54
CA THR A 530 0.49 -4.81 24.38
C THR A 530 1.46 -4.84 23.21
N GLY A 531 1.15 -5.58 22.13
CA GLY A 531 2.00 -5.66 20.96
C GLY A 531 1.99 -7.02 20.31
N TRP A 532 2.92 -7.25 19.39
CA TRP A 532 3.00 -8.52 18.64
C TRP A 532 4.40 -8.83 18.16
N ILE A 533 4.59 -10.10 17.86
CA ILE A 533 5.75 -10.63 17.16
C ILE A 533 5.23 -11.29 15.90
N SER A 534 5.81 -10.94 14.75
CA SER A 534 5.56 -11.60 13.47
C SER A 534 6.85 -12.18 12.89
N TYR A 535 6.71 -13.32 12.22
CA TYR A 535 7.80 -13.96 11.48
C TYR A 535 7.28 -14.49 10.16
N THR A 536 8.01 -14.22 9.09
CA THR A 536 7.75 -14.78 7.76
C THR A 536 9.00 -15.47 7.25
N LEU A 537 8.85 -16.74 6.86
CA LEU A 537 9.82 -17.48 6.05
C LEU A 537 9.22 -17.61 4.65
N SER A 538 9.86 -17.07 3.62
CA SER A 538 9.31 -17.12 2.27
C SER A 538 10.37 -17.31 1.20
N HIS A 539 9.93 -17.77 0.02
CA HIS A 539 10.75 -17.89 -1.16
C HIS A 539 9.95 -17.53 -2.40
N THR A 540 10.44 -16.56 -3.16
CA THR A 540 9.84 -16.08 -4.41
C THR A 540 10.79 -16.24 -5.56
N GLN A 541 10.35 -16.89 -6.62
CA GLN A 541 11.16 -17.20 -7.80
C GLN A 541 10.42 -16.88 -9.09
N THR A 542 11.21 -16.57 -10.13
CA THR A 542 10.73 -16.29 -11.48
C THR A 542 11.44 -17.22 -12.47
N LYS A 543 10.78 -17.55 -13.58
CA LYS A 543 11.34 -18.33 -14.70
C LYS A 543 10.86 -17.70 -15.99
N ILE A 544 11.77 -17.07 -16.72
CA ILE A 544 11.49 -16.37 -17.98
C ILE A 544 12.46 -16.87 -19.05
N ALA A 545 11.93 -17.27 -20.20
CA ALA A 545 12.76 -17.66 -21.34
C ALA A 545 13.58 -16.44 -21.81
N GLY A 546 14.89 -16.62 -22.01
CA GLY A 546 15.80 -15.53 -22.37
C GLY A 546 16.46 -14.84 -21.18
N ILE A 547 16.12 -15.21 -19.94
CA ILE A 547 16.79 -14.77 -18.71
C ILE A 547 17.31 -16.01 -17.98
N ASN A 548 18.58 -16.01 -17.53
CA ASN A 548 19.23 -17.11 -16.81
C ASN A 548 19.03 -18.50 -17.47
N ASP A 549 19.13 -18.58 -18.78
CA ASP A 549 18.91 -19.82 -19.60
C ASP A 549 17.50 -20.42 -19.42
N GLY A 550 16.50 -19.61 -19.05
CA GLY A 550 15.14 -20.08 -18.77
C GLY A 550 15.03 -20.98 -17.54
N ARG A 551 15.96 -20.89 -16.59
CA ARG A 551 15.89 -21.57 -15.28
C ARG A 551 15.17 -20.73 -14.24
N TRP A 552 14.75 -21.36 -13.14
CA TRP A 552 14.25 -20.64 -11.98
C TRP A 552 15.37 -19.82 -11.33
N TYR A 553 15.09 -18.55 -11.01
CA TYR A 553 15.97 -17.64 -10.28
C TYR A 553 15.15 -16.84 -9.25
N ASP A 554 15.81 -16.34 -8.22
CA ASP A 554 15.15 -15.60 -7.16
C ASP A 554 14.65 -14.26 -7.70
N ALA A 555 13.39 -13.96 -7.41
CA ALA A 555 12.77 -12.70 -7.81
C ALA A 555 13.44 -11.52 -7.07
N THR A 556 13.49 -10.35 -7.69
CA THR A 556 14.11 -9.15 -7.09
C THR A 556 13.54 -8.81 -5.72
N ASN A 557 12.27 -9.12 -5.48
CA ASN A 557 11.57 -8.92 -4.22
C ASN A 557 11.60 -10.14 -3.28
N ASP A 558 12.43 -11.17 -3.54
CA ASP A 558 12.60 -12.28 -2.59
C ASP A 558 13.31 -11.80 -1.33
N ARG A 559 12.80 -12.20 -0.18
CA ARG A 559 13.45 -12.06 1.13
C ARG A 559 13.13 -13.29 1.97
N ARG A 560 14.16 -14.00 2.33
CA ARG A 560 14.01 -15.30 2.99
C ARG A 560 13.41 -15.20 4.38
N HIS A 561 13.89 -14.27 5.18
CA HIS A 561 13.49 -14.08 6.57
C HIS A 561 13.02 -12.64 6.78
N ASP A 562 11.90 -12.51 7.46
CA ASP A 562 11.32 -11.26 7.91
C ASP A 562 10.83 -11.43 9.35
N VAL A 563 11.32 -10.60 10.26
CA VAL A 563 10.94 -10.61 11.68
C VAL A 563 10.54 -9.21 12.09
N THR A 564 9.40 -9.10 12.74
CA THR A 564 8.96 -7.85 13.34
C THR A 564 8.57 -8.07 14.79
N VAL A 565 9.01 -7.17 15.67
CA VAL A 565 8.62 -7.12 17.08
C VAL A 565 8.08 -5.72 17.35
N THR A 566 6.84 -5.63 17.76
CA THR A 566 6.18 -4.37 18.13
C THR A 566 5.70 -4.44 19.57
N ALA A 567 5.99 -3.42 20.36
CA ALA A 567 5.57 -3.29 21.73
C ALA A 567 5.01 -1.89 22.00
N ILE A 568 3.93 -1.82 22.75
CA ILE A 568 3.29 -0.59 23.23
C ILE A 568 3.16 -0.73 24.75
N TYR A 569 3.74 0.21 25.49
CA TYR A 569 3.70 0.22 26.94
C TYR A 569 3.01 1.48 27.46
N ARG A 570 1.86 1.30 28.07
CA ARG A 570 1.09 2.38 28.72
C ARG A 570 1.59 2.53 30.15
N LEU A 571 2.43 3.55 30.38
CA LEU A 571 2.96 3.86 31.72
C LEU A 571 1.87 4.44 32.63
N SER A 572 1.06 5.34 32.11
CA SER A 572 -0.06 6.00 32.79
C SER A 572 -1.15 6.37 31.77
N ASP A 573 -2.25 6.97 32.19
CA ASP A 573 -3.28 7.50 31.30
C ASP A 573 -2.76 8.59 30.35
N SER A 574 -1.70 9.28 30.77
CA SER A 574 -1.10 10.37 29.98
C SER A 574 0.11 9.92 29.16
N TRP A 575 0.86 8.90 29.57
CA TRP A 575 2.10 8.51 28.93
C TRP A 575 2.05 7.09 28.35
N SER A 576 2.35 6.99 27.07
CA SER A 576 2.59 5.72 26.37
C SER A 576 3.94 5.75 25.64
N PHE A 577 4.58 4.58 25.62
CA PHE A 577 5.82 4.34 24.88
C PHE A 577 5.58 3.22 23.88
N SER A 578 6.15 3.35 22.69
CA SER A 578 6.09 2.28 21.70
C SER A 578 7.43 2.06 21.03
N GLY A 579 7.64 0.83 20.56
CA GLY A 579 8.82 0.46 19.81
C GLY A 579 8.50 -0.61 18.77
N SER A 580 9.13 -0.53 17.60
CA SER A 580 9.05 -1.54 16.56
C SER A 580 10.44 -1.86 16.07
N TRP A 581 10.82 -3.14 16.13
CA TRP A 581 12.06 -3.66 15.58
C TRP A 581 11.74 -4.54 14.38
N ILE A 582 12.46 -4.30 13.27
CA ILE A 582 12.27 -4.98 12.00
C ILE A 582 13.61 -5.57 11.59
N TYR A 583 13.60 -6.81 11.11
CA TYR A 583 14.72 -7.47 10.45
C TYR A 583 14.26 -8.10 9.13
N LEU A 584 14.96 -7.78 8.04
CA LEU A 584 14.77 -8.37 6.72
C LEU A 584 16.10 -8.96 6.24
N SER A 585 16.11 -10.21 5.79
CA SER A 585 17.27 -10.79 5.10
C SER A 585 17.59 -10.04 3.82
N GLY A 586 18.81 -10.26 3.28
CA GLY A 586 19.25 -9.64 2.02
C GLY A 586 18.28 -9.90 0.87
N GLN A 587 18.21 -8.96 -0.05
CA GLN A 587 17.42 -8.98 -1.26
C GLN A 587 18.28 -9.40 -2.44
N PRO A 588 17.77 -10.19 -3.42
CA PRO A 588 18.51 -10.57 -4.61
C PRO A 588 18.98 -9.36 -5.41
N LEU A 589 20.21 -9.43 -5.87
CA LEU A 589 20.91 -8.37 -6.60
C LEU A 589 21.63 -8.97 -7.82
N THR A 590 21.58 -8.29 -8.94
CA THR A 590 22.41 -8.56 -10.09
C THR A 590 23.74 -7.83 -9.95
N ALA A 591 24.84 -8.56 -9.89
CA ALA A 591 26.19 -8.02 -9.80
C ALA A 591 27.05 -8.48 -10.98
N PRO A 592 28.04 -7.68 -11.40
CA PRO A 592 28.97 -8.08 -12.47
C PRO A 592 29.88 -9.22 -12.01
N ASP A 593 30.05 -10.22 -12.88
CA ASP A 593 30.97 -11.35 -12.65
C ASP A 593 32.36 -11.08 -13.27
N VAL A 594 32.38 -10.35 -14.37
CA VAL A 594 33.60 -10.04 -15.13
C VAL A 594 33.59 -8.60 -15.56
N LYS A 595 34.78 -8.03 -15.63
CA LYS A 595 35.07 -6.70 -16.14
C LYS A 595 35.96 -6.80 -17.36
N TYR A 596 35.59 -6.09 -18.42
CA TYR A 596 36.38 -5.91 -19.61
C TYR A 596 36.74 -4.46 -19.82
N GLU A 597 37.87 -4.20 -20.45
CA GLU A 597 38.20 -2.89 -20.95
C GLU A 597 38.10 -2.91 -22.49
N ILE A 598 37.23 -2.12 -23.08
CA ILE A 598 37.03 -2.02 -24.52
C ILE A 598 37.20 -0.57 -24.93
N ALA A 599 38.23 -0.30 -25.75
CA ALA A 599 38.54 1.06 -26.21
C ALA A 599 38.78 2.10 -25.11
N GLY A 600 39.27 1.67 -23.93
CA GLY A 600 39.49 2.51 -22.75
C GLY A 600 38.29 2.72 -21.87
N GLU A 601 37.15 2.10 -22.22
CA GLU A 601 35.94 2.13 -21.42
C GLU A 601 35.73 0.84 -20.65
N THR A 602 35.33 0.94 -19.39
CA THR A 602 35.00 -0.23 -18.56
C THR A 602 33.64 -0.80 -18.92
N CYS A 603 33.62 -2.08 -19.31
CA CYS A 603 32.41 -2.84 -19.57
C CYS A 603 32.23 -3.95 -18.54
N TYR A 604 31.10 -3.93 -17.85
CA TYR A 604 30.74 -5.00 -16.91
C TYR A 604 29.92 -6.08 -17.59
N TYR A 605 30.26 -7.34 -17.31
CA TYR A 605 29.51 -8.51 -17.77
C TYR A 605 28.77 -9.15 -16.62
N TYR A 606 27.49 -9.41 -16.81
CA TYR A 606 26.57 -10.00 -15.86
C TYR A 606 26.13 -11.37 -16.39
N SER A 607 26.62 -12.45 -15.81
CA SER A 607 26.30 -13.80 -16.27
C SER A 607 24.92 -14.30 -15.83
N ARG A 608 24.46 -13.81 -14.68
CA ARG A 608 23.19 -14.24 -14.09
C ARG A 608 22.49 -13.08 -13.38
N ARG A 609 21.19 -12.99 -13.61
CA ARG A 609 20.32 -12.06 -12.90
C ARG A 609 20.06 -12.55 -11.48
N ASN A 610 20.07 -11.64 -10.48
CA ASN A 610 19.71 -11.89 -9.09
C ASN A 610 20.51 -13.01 -8.40
N ALA A 611 21.79 -13.15 -8.76
CA ALA A 611 22.66 -14.23 -8.25
C ALA A 611 23.28 -13.91 -6.88
N TYR A 612 23.24 -12.67 -6.43
CA TYR A 612 23.85 -12.19 -5.19
C TYR A 612 22.80 -11.63 -4.26
N LEU A 613 23.16 -11.39 -2.99
CA LEU A 613 22.26 -10.81 -1.98
C LEU A 613 22.85 -9.49 -1.47
N THR A 614 21.98 -8.51 -1.27
CA THR A 614 22.33 -7.31 -0.51
C THR A 614 22.57 -7.64 0.97
N PRO A 615 23.24 -6.78 1.74
CA PRO A 615 23.24 -6.90 3.20
C PRO A 615 21.81 -6.90 3.77
N SER A 616 21.63 -7.54 4.94
CA SER A 616 20.35 -7.52 5.64
C SER A 616 19.97 -6.11 6.11
N THR A 617 18.70 -5.83 6.13
CA THR A 617 18.12 -4.59 6.70
C THR A 617 17.60 -4.87 8.10
N HIS A 618 17.93 -4.01 9.07
CA HIS A 618 17.24 -4.04 10.36
C HIS A 618 17.21 -2.64 10.98
N ARG A 619 16.17 -2.37 11.78
CA ARG A 619 15.90 -1.05 12.31
C ARG A 619 15.09 -1.15 13.60
N LEU A 620 15.35 -0.23 14.53
CA LEU A 620 14.53 0.00 15.72
C LEU A 620 13.94 1.39 15.64
N ASP A 621 12.62 1.48 15.68
CA ASP A 621 11.88 2.72 15.76
C ASP A 621 11.28 2.83 17.17
N LEU A 622 11.36 4.01 17.79
CA LEU A 622 10.86 4.27 19.15
C LEU A 622 9.94 5.49 19.15
N SER A 623 8.95 5.51 20.03
CA SER A 623 8.10 6.68 20.25
C SER A 623 7.69 6.80 21.71
N ALA A 624 7.52 8.05 22.16
CA ALA A 624 6.93 8.41 23.44
C ALA A 624 5.81 9.41 23.17
N THR A 625 4.63 9.15 23.71
CA THR A 625 3.45 9.98 23.50
C THR A 625 2.90 10.43 24.85
N TYR A 626 2.70 11.76 24.97
CA TYR A 626 2.01 12.38 26.10
C TYR A 626 0.64 12.89 25.64
N THR A 627 -0.42 12.43 26.26
CA THR A 627 -1.80 12.85 25.99
C THR A 627 -2.40 13.48 27.23
N HIS A 628 -3.01 14.64 27.07
CA HIS A 628 -3.84 15.26 28.09
C HIS A 628 -5.24 15.51 27.55
N THR A 629 -6.24 14.97 28.24
CA THR A 629 -7.65 15.12 27.89
C THR A 629 -8.29 16.09 28.87
N GLY A 630 -8.67 17.27 28.40
CA GLY A 630 -9.46 18.27 29.14
C GLY A 630 -10.92 18.21 28.73
N ALA A 631 -11.75 19.04 29.35
CA ALA A 631 -13.21 19.07 29.13
C ALA A 631 -13.60 19.43 27.67
N ARG A 632 -12.82 20.25 26.97
CA ARG A 632 -13.13 20.73 25.61
C ARG A 632 -12.06 20.34 24.58
N PHE A 633 -10.83 20.17 25.03
CA PHE A 633 -9.68 19.94 24.14
C PHE A 633 -8.85 18.79 24.66
N THR A 634 -8.42 17.95 23.73
CA THR A 634 -7.37 16.96 23.98
C THR A 634 -6.11 17.41 23.23
N TYR A 635 -4.98 17.49 23.90
CA TYR A 635 -3.71 17.74 23.26
C TYR A 635 -2.74 16.60 23.48
N GLN A 636 -1.94 16.34 22.46
CA GLN A 636 -1.01 15.23 22.41
C GLN A 636 0.34 15.71 21.90
N TRP A 637 1.40 15.36 22.62
CA TRP A 637 2.77 15.48 22.16
C TRP A 637 3.31 14.08 21.83
N SER A 638 3.89 13.93 20.64
CA SER A 638 4.55 12.69 20.24
C SER A 638 6.00 12.96 19.91
N PHE A 639 6.90 12.17 20.48
CA PHE A 639 8.32 12.20 20.24
C PHE A 639 8.72 10.87 19.62
N GLY A 640 9.43 10.88 18.50
CA GLY A 640 9.82 9.69 17.77
C GLY A 640 11.32 9.65 17.45
N LEU A 641 11.85 8.45 17.35
CA LEU A 641 13.18 8.16 16.82
C LEU A 641 13.03 7.05 15.77
N TYR A 642 13.16 7.40 14.51
CA TYR A 642 13.29 6.41 13.45
C TYR A 642 14.74 5.95 13.38
N ASN A 643 14.96 4.64 13.27
CA ASN A 643 16.28 4.04 13.19
C ASN A 643 17.18 4.43 14.37
N ALA A 644 16.70 4.16 15.59
CA ALA A 644 17.27 4.66 16.84
C ALA A 644 18.77 4.34 17.06
N TYR A 645 19.30 3.28 16.46
CA TYR A 645 20.72 2.95 16.49
C TYR A 645 21.50 3.35 15.23
N CYS A 646 20.90 4.18 14.35
CA CYS A 646 21.53 4.82 13.20
C CYS A 646 22.23 3.84 12.24
N ARG A 647 21.58 2.72 11.90
CA ARG A 647 22.12 1.80 10.90
C ARG A 647 21.87 2.30 9.49
N TYR A 648 22.88 2.34 8.67
CA TYR A 648 22.77 2.65 7.24
C TYR A 648 22.33 1.38 6.49
N ASN A 649 21.02 1.21 6.27
CA ASN A 649 20.45 0.11 5.53
C ASN A 649 20.61 0.29 4.01
N PRO A 650 20.80 -0.78 3.21
CA PRO A 650 20.96 -0.66 1.77
C PRO A 650 19.66 -0.20 1.11
N THR A 651 19.70 0.91 0.37
CA THR A 651 18.62 1.36 -0.52
C THR A 651 18.97 0.99 -1.97
N VAL A 652 20.19 1.29 -2.39
CA VAL A 652 20.73 0.94 -3.71
C VAL A 652 22.14 0.40 -3.54
N VAL A 653 22.46 -0.63 -4.30
CA VAL A 653 23.83 -1.13 -4.43
C VAL A 653 24.22 -1.02 -5.90
N TYR A 654 25.31 -0.34 -6.18
CA TYR A 654 25.86 -0.21 -7.52
C TYR A 654 27.36 -0.51 -7.51
N PHE A 655 27.94 -0.66 -8.69
CA PHE A 655 29.32 -1.05 -8.88
C PHE A 655 30.08 0.07 -9.58
N GLU A 656 31.27 0.38 -9.10
CA GLU A 656 32.14 1.36 -9.71
C GLU A 656 33.60 0.87 -9.75
N ASP A 657 34.40 1.52 -10.59
CA ASP A 657 35.81 1.21 -10.71
C ASP A 657 36.58 1.60 -9.47
N ASP A 658 37.43 0.70 -8.97
CA ASP A 658 38.34 0.95 -7.86
C ASP A 658 39.67 0.23 -8.13
N PRO A 659 40.68 0.96 -8.69
CA PRO A 659 41.99 0.37 -8.98
C PRO A 659 42.73 -0.16 -7.74
N SER A 660 42.33 0.25 -6.53
CA SER A 660 42.92 -0.24 -5.28
C SER A 660 42.48 -1.64 -4.90
N LYS A 661 41.44 -2.18 -5.55
CA LYS A 661 40.91 -3.53 -5.31
C LYS A 661 41.51 -4.54 -6.27
N PRO A 662 41.70 -5.80 -5.84
CA PRO A 662 42.19 -6.86 -6.73
C PRO A 662 41.31 -7.12 -7.96
N SER A 663 39.97 -6.92 -7.80
CA SER A 663 39.00 -7.02 -8.88
C SER A 663 38.92 -5.77 -9.77
N GLY A 664 39.59 -4.66 -9.40
CA GLY A 664 39.43 -3.38 -10.04
C GLY A 664 38.03 -2.75 -9.86
N THR A 665 37.18 -3.32 -9.01
CA THR A 665 35.79 -2.93 -8.85
C THR A 665 35.41 -2.95 -7.36
N ARG A 666 34.58 -2.00 -6.92
CA ARG A 666 33.95 -2.04 -5.60
C ARG A 666 32.44 -1.97 -5.71
N ALA A 667 31.76 -2.67 -4.80
CA ALA A 667 30.35 -2.46 -4.55
C ALA A 667 30.17 -1.27 -3.62
N VAL A 668 29.30 -0.33 -4.00
CA VAL A 668 28.97 0.85 -3.20
C VAL A 668 27.54 0.72 -2.74
N GLN A 669 27.33 0.73 -1.42
CA GLN A 669 26.02 0.80 -0.82
C GLN A 669 25.63 2.24 -0.59
N GLN A 670 24.51 2.65 -1.16
CA GLN A 670 23.85 3.90 -0.85
C GLN A 670 22.70 3.65 0.13
N SER A 671 22.63 4.46 1.18
CA SER A 671 21.59 4.40 2.20
C SER A 671 20.87 5.73 2.27
N MET A 672 19.55 5.71 2.40
CA MET A 672 18.74 6.93 2.36
C MET A 672 18.61 7.56 3.74
N TYR A 673 18.45 6.75 4.79
CA TYR A 673 18.15 7.25 6.13
C TYR A 673 19.13 6.74 7.18
N GLY A 674 19.60 7.67 8.02
CA GLY A 674 20.22 7.40 9.33
C GLY A 674 19.18 7.53 10.45
N LEU A 675 19.62 8.03 11.61
CA LEU A 675 18.73 8.40 12.73
C LEU A 675 17.90 9.62 12.34
N ILE A 676 16.56 9.53 12.46
CA ILE A 676 15.67 10.68 12.24
C ILE A 676 14.83 10.90 13.50
N PRO A 677 15.09 11.96 14.27
CA PRO A 677 14.20 12.36 15.36
C PRO A 677 12.95 13.02 14.79
N SER A 678 11.85 12.92 15.52
CA SER A 678 10.60 13.57 15.18
C SER A 678 9.88 14.10 16.42
N VAL A 679 9.11 15.16 16.21
CA VAL A 679 8.19 15.70 17.21
C VAL A 679 6.92 16.12 16.50
N SER A 680 5.77 15.87 17.11
CA SER A 680 4.50 16.42 16.66
C SER A 680 3.63 16.84 17.84
N TYR A 681 2.78 17.82 17.56
CA TYR A 681 1.75 18.31 18.46
C TYR A 681 0.40 18.20 17.79
N THR A 682 -0.55 17.55 18.45
CA THR A 682 -1.93 17.40 17.99
C THR A 682 -2.89 18.03 18.98
N LEU A 683 -3.81 18.84 18.47
CA LEU A 683 -4.95 19.41 19.20
C LEU A 683 -6.23 18.82 18.62
N LYS A 684 -7.14 18.32 19.48
CA LYS A 684 -8.46 17.80 19.11
C LYS A 684 -9.55 18.53 19.91
N PHE A 685 -10.70 18.78 19.29
CA PHE A 685 -11.87 19.41 19.91
C PHE A 685 -13.16 18.78 19.40
#